data_2434491db1c711efaf65813269c1de6b
#
_entry.id   2434491db1c711efaf65813269c1de6b
#
_cell.length_a   1.000
_cell.length_b   1.000
_cell.length_c   1.000
_cell.angle_alpha   90.00
_cell.angle_beta   90.00
_cell.angle_gamma   90.00
#
_symmetry.space_group_name_H-M   'P 1'
#
loop_
_entity.id
_entity.type
_entity.pdbx_description
1 polymer ?
#
loop_
_entity_poly.entity_id
_entity_poly.type
_entity_poly.pdbx_seq_one_letter_code
_entity_poly.pdbx_strand_id
1 'polypeptide(L)'
;PTSGLFAGEGHIPLACTPDSASAAPISGGVDECETEFSFEMTVTRIYESPRVTKPYSEEQWEKIESLGHAIDVDLEKGDVRLTMGGEPTFVSTDDPDGAEWNFTAVSHKKRILSGELIKRLRGKFAPGSLLHYGQGKWYPGEPLPRYALAAYWRKDGVPIWKDDSLIADESKNYGHGAKDAKELLSRLASLVGGDPKHLIPAYEDAFYYTWKERRFPTNVTPEKSNLKDKQERERIARIFQQGLNAVVGYSLPLKRAGGGWISGSWFLRDDDTLWLIPGDSPMGLRLPLDSVPWVAEKDFPWLRQQDPSNPKLPELPKEFPYRQRFVGRAGSPTLPGEGRGQRAQKLGEKPKPLEPLPPDENPLHRPAPGQSAPWIIRTALCVEPRNGRLHLFMPPVETTEDYLDLIAGIETVVTEMGTPVIIEGETPPRDPRLNKLAVTPDPGVIEVNMHPSKTWDELVERTEIIYEEARQTRLGTEKFMLDGRHTGTGGGNHIIIGAETPQDSPILRRPDLLRSLLTYWQNHPSLSWLFSGLFIGPTSQAPRIDEARNDSLYELEVAFKELDRNINTFGYTPPWLCDRLFRNLLIDASGNTHRSEFSIDKLYAPESASGRLGLVEMRAFEMPPHARMSLAQHLVLRGLVAKFWNEPYKNDLVRWGTDIHDRWMLPHFCETDFRDVIGDLKKAGYPFEFDWFAPHFEFRFPRIGDLEQRDLQIELRTALEPWHVLGEEPGGGGTVRYVDSSVERLQIKARGLAGDRFAITCNGHRVPLHPTGTNGEGVAGVRYRAWQPPICLQPTIKSHAPLRFDLYDTWNKRSIGGCTYHVAHPGGRGYDTFPVNSYEAEARRLARFFRHGHTPGQIKIPPLEKNSDFPFTLDLRKV
;
A
#
# COMPACT_ATOMS: atom_id res chain seq x y z
N PRO A 1 4.69 -5.13 -5.97
CA PRO A 1 5.23 -5.51 -7.28
C PRO A 1 6.45 -6.43 -7.23
N THR A 2 6.97 -6.76 -6.07
CA THR A 2 8.08 -7.71 -5.92
C THR A 2 7.66 -9.17 -5.91
N SER A 3 6.38 -9.44 -5.87
CA SER A 3 5.82 -10.79 -5.77
C SER A 3 5.59 -11.50 -7.10
N GLY A 4 5.83 -10.86 -8.23
CA GLY A 4 5.58 -11.43 -9.57
C GLY A 4 6.56 -12.50 -10.05
N LEU A 5 7.49 -12.94 -9.20
CA LEU A 5 8.62 -13.75 -9.63
C LEU A 5 8.50 -15.27 -9.41
N PHE A 6 7.45 -15.74 -8.79
CA PHE A 6 7.32 -17.17 -8.48
C PHE A 6 6.15 -17.88 -9.17
N ALA A 7 5.47 -17.26 -10.10
CA ALA A 7 4.40 -17.88 -10.87
C ALA A 7 4.93 -18.38 -12.23
N GLY A 8 5.69 -19.46 -12.22
CA GLY A 8 6.19 -20.15 -13.40
C GLY A 8 6.19 -21.66 -13.19
N GLU A 9 5.09 -22.22 -12.73
CA GLU A 9 4.91 -23.67 -12.77
C GLU A 9 4.43 -24.09 -14.15
N GLY A 10 5.36 -24.52 -14.97
CA GLY A 10 5.07 -25.30 -16.16
C GLY A 10 4.66 -26.72 -15.75
N HIS A 11 3.40 -27.02 -15.72
CA HIS A 11 2.93 -28.39 -15.72
C HIS A 11 3.33 -29.07 -17.04
N ILE A 12 4.27 -29.99 -16.96
CA ILE A 12 4.50 -31.00 -18.00
C ILE A 12 3.54 -32.17 -17.73
N PRO A 13 2.59 -32.47 -18.59
CA PRO A 13 1.77 -33.67 -18.42
C PRO A 13 2.60 -34.90 -18.76
N LEU A 14 2.84 -35.74 -17.78
CA LEU A 14 3.30 -37.11 -18.00
C LEU A 14 2.14 -37.92 -18.59
N ALA A 15 2.22 -38.20 -19.86
CA ALA A 15 1.36 -39.18 -20.50
C ALA A 15 1.76 -40.58 -20.06
N CYS A 16 0.91 -41.23 -19.27
CA CYS A 16 0.94 -42.66 -19.11
C CYS A 16 -0.03 -43.30 -20.09
N THR A 17 0.46 -44.07 -21.03
CA THR A 17 -0.32 -44.96 -21.86
C THR A 17 -0.68 -46.21 -21.06
N PRO A 18 -1.93 -46.67 -21.08
CA PRO A 18 -2.24 -48.03 -20.59
C PRO A 18 -2.33 -48.99 -21.77
N ASP A 19 -1.61 -50.07 -21.64
CA ASP A 19 -1.74 -51.24 -22.50
C ASP A 19 -3.01 -52.04 -22.18
N SER A 20 -3.57 -52.53 -23.22
CA SER A 20 -4.81 -53.28 -23.38
C SER A 20 -4.86 -54.63 -22.69
N ALA A 21 -6.01 -54.96 -22.08
CA ALA A 21 -6.52 -56.33 -22.09
C ALA A 21 -8.06 -56.32 -22.01
N SER A 22 -8.64 -57.02 -22.91
CA SER A 22 -10.04 -57.25 -23.18
C SER A 22 -10.73 -58.18 -22.19
N ALA A 23 -11.99 -57.90 -21.86
CA ALA A 23 -13.03 -58.90 -21.68
C ALA A 23 -14.42 -58.25 -21.73
N ALA A 24 -15.33 -58.88 -22.44
CA ALA A 24 -16.69 -58.43 -22.73
C ALA A 24 -17.73 -58.95 -21.65
N PRO A 25 -19.03 -58.65 -21.76
CA PRO A 25 -19.86 -58.14 -20.68
C PRO A 25 -20.77 -59.18 -20.03
N ILE A 26 -21.22 -58.95 -18.83
CA ILE A 26 -22.41 -59.58 -18.25
C ILE A 26 -23.38 -58.50 -17.77
N SER A 27 -24.58 -58.54 -18.30
CA SER A 27 -25.77 -57.74 -18.01
C SER A 27 -26.34 -58.08 -16.64
N GLY A 28 -26.80 -57.09 -15.92
CA GLY A 28 -27.60 -57.25 -14.74
C GLY A 28 -27.85 -55.89 -14.06
N GLY A 29 -29.01 -55.30 -14.28
CA GLY A 29 -29.37 -54.03 -13.72
C GLY A 29 -29.70 -54.16 -12.25
N VAL A 30 -29.26 -53.21 -11.46
CA VAL A 30 -29.87 -52.78 -10.21
C VAL A 30 -29.71 -51.28 -10.16
N ASP A 31 -30.81 -50.54 -10.07
CA ASP A 31 -30.85 -49.12 -9.75
C ASP A 31 -30.27 -48.92 -8.35
N GLU A 32 -29.09 -48.40 -8.23
CA GLU A 32 -28.57 -47.77 -7.02
C GLU A 32 -28.35 -46.29 -7.27
N CYS A 33 -29.19 -45.52 -6.58
CA CYS A 33 -29.04 -44.10 -6.41
C CYS A 33 -27.79 -43.80 -5.56
N GLU A 34 -26.61 -43.68 -6.18
CA GLU A 34 -25.43 -43.19 -5.50
C GLU A 34 -25.55 -41.65 -5.35
N THR A 35 -26.04 -41.25 -4.17
CA THR A 35 -25.77 -39.91 -3.65
C THR A 35 -24.28 -39.83 -3.26
N GLU A 36 -23.45 -39.32 -4.16
CA GLU A 36 -22.09 -38.90 -3.78
C GLU A 36 -22.19 -37.78 -2.72
N PHE A 37 -22.01 -38.18 -1.45
CA PHE A 37 -21.67 -37.22 -0.41
C PHE A 37 -20.21 -36.84 -0.61
N SER A 38 -19.94 -35.75 -1.36
CA SER A 38 -18.62 -35.10 -1.31
C SER A 38 -18.51 -34.39 0.04
N PHE A 39 -17.81 -35.01 0.97
CA PHE A 39 -17.30 -34.29 2.12
C PHE A 39 -16.18 -33.36 1.65
N GLU A 40 -16.50 -32.12 1.33
CA GLU A 40 -15.48 -31.06 1.31
C GLU A 40 -15.00 -30.85 2.74
N MET A 41 -13.89 -31.46 3.06
CA MET A 41 -13.18 -31.18 4.32
C MET A 41 -12.59 -29.78 4.17
N THR A 42 -13.30 -28.76 4.65
CA THR A 42 -12.76 -27.40 4.75
C THR A 42 -11.75 -27.38 5.90
N VAL A 43 -10.48 -27.52 5.58
CA VAL A 43 -9.42 -27.34 6.58
C VAL A 43 -9.34 -25.85 6.91
N THR A 44 -9.91 -25.45 8.02
CA THR A 44 -9.76 -24.10 8.54
C THR A 44 -8.39 -23.99 9.19
N ARG A 45 -7.49 -23.21 8.60
CA ARG A 45 -6.21 -22.88 9.24
C ARG A 45 -6.50 -22.07 10.50
N ILE A 46 -6.01 -22.53 11.63
CA ILE A 46 -6.07 -21.78 12.87
C ILE A 46 -4.99 -20.71 12.80
N TYR A 47 -5.35 -19.44 13.07
CA TYR A 47 -4.38 -18.36 13.20
C TYR A 47 -3.44 -18.69 14.36
N GLU A 48 -2.16 -18.76 14.06
CA GLU A 48 -1.11 -18.82 15.06
C GLU A 48 -0.39 -17.47 15.13
N SER A 49 -0.21 -16.98 16.34
CA SER A 49 0.65 -15.83 16.54
C SER A 49 2.06 -16.17 16.06
N PRO A 50 2.74 -15.23 15.39
CA PRO A 50 4.12 -15.44 14.99
C PRO A 50 4.98 -15.76 16.20
N ARG A 51 6.10 -16.47 16.00
CA ARG A 51 7.04 -16.80 17.07
C ARG A 51 7.64 -15.57 17.76
N VAL A 52 7.61 -14.45 17.09
CA VAL A 52 8.03 -13.12 17.58
C VAL A 52 6.86 -12.39 18.26
N THR A 53 5.83 -13.10 18.71
CA THR A 53 4.63 -12.52 19.33
C THR A 53 4.94 -11.59 20.51
N LYS A 54 6.01 -11.89 21.24
CA LYS A 54 6.56 -11.01 22.28
C LYS A 54 8.01 -10.68 21.92
N PRO A 55 8.22 -9.77 20.95
CA PRO A 55 9.59 -9.41 20.54
C PRO A 55 10.37 -8.73 21.67
N TYR A 56 9.68 -8.21 22.67
CA TYR A 56 10.22 -7.53 23.84
C TYR A 56 9.68 -8.15 25.12
N SER A 57 10.51 -8.18 26.17
CA SER A 57 10.01 -8.37 27.54
C SER A 57 9.18 -7.15 27.96
N GLU A 58 8.33 -7.29 28.96
CA GLU A 58 7.56 -6.15 29.46
C GLU A 58 8.48 -5.05 30.00
N GLU A 59 9.58 -5.40 30.66
CA GLU A 59 10.59 -4.44 31.10
C GLU A 59 11.23 -3.66 29.94
N GLN A 60 11.54 -4.34 28.82
CA GLN A 60 12.05 -3.66 27.63
C GLN A 60 11.00 -2.73 27.04
N TRP A 61 9.73 -3.18 27.01
CA TRP A 61 8.65 -2.39 26.46
C TRP A 61 8.37 -1.13 27.29
N GLU A 62 8.34 -1.22 28.60
CA GLU A 62 8.21 -0.07 29.50
C GLU A 62 9.33 0.99 29.27
N LYS A 63 10.56 0.53 29.01
CA LYS A 63 11.66 1.45 28.66
C LYS A 63 11.43 2.12 27.30
N ILE A 64 10.95 1.37 26.31
CA ILE A 64 10.60 1.89 24.98
C ILE A 64 9.50 2.94 25.10
N GLU A 65 8.44 2.67 25.85
CA GLU A 65 7.34 3.62 26.10
C GLU A 65 7.84 4.87 26.83
N SER A 66 8.64 4.69 27.89
CA SER A 66 9.22 5.82 28.62
C SER A 66 10.08 6.72 27.72
N LEU A 67 10.83 6.12 26.80
CA LEU A 67 11.62 6.89 25.82
C LEU A 67 10.71 7.60 24.82
N GLY A 68 9.64 6.96 24.37
CA GLY A 68 8.64 7.57 23.49
C GLY A 68 8.06 8.84 24.10
N HIS A 69 7.63 8.78 25.35
CA HIS A 69 7.15 9.95 26.11
C HIS A 69 8.21 11.04 26.28
N ALA A 70 9.46 10.67 26.57
CA ALA A 70 10.54 11.63 26.69
C ALA A 70 10.82 12.38 25.38
N ILE A 71 10.76 11.68 24.26
CA ILE A 71 10.90 12.29 22.94
C ILE A 71 9.72 13.22 22.65
N ASP A 72 8.48 12.85 23.03
CA ASP A 72 7.31 13.72 22.88
C ASP A 72 7.47 15.05 23.60
N VAL A 73 7.97 15.02 24.84
CA VAL A 73 8.26 16.23 25.62
C VAL A 73 9.26 17.14 24.90
N ASP A 74 10.30 16.58 24.30
CA ASP A 74 11.30 17.35 23.55
C ASP A 74 10.74 17.89 22.23
N LEU A 75 9.91 17.12 21.52
CA LEU A 75 9.23 17.55 20.31
C LEU A 75 8.26 18.72 20.59
N GLU A 76 7.51 18.65 21.69
CA GLU A 76 6.62 19.71 22.15
C GLU A 76 7.40 20.98 22.54
N LYS A 77 8.43 20.82 23.37
CA LYS A 77 9.30 21.92 23.78
C LYS A 77 10.00 22.61 22.61
N GLY A 78 10.36 21.83 21.57
CA GLY A 78 10.93 22.34 20.34
C GLY A 78 9.90 22.95 19.35
N ASP A 79 8.61 22.94 19.68
CA ASP A 79 7.50 23.32 18.76
C ASP A 79 7.63 22.60 17.40
N VAL A 80 7.96 21.30 17.41
CA VAL A 80 8.18 20.54 16.18
C VAL A 80 6.86 20.28 15.42
N ARG A 81 5.78 20.10 16.15
CA ARG A 81 4.41 19.83 15.64
C ARG A 81 4.34 18.56 14.79
N LEU A 82 5.15 17.58 15.13
CA LEU A 82 5.24 16.32 14.41
C LEU A 82 3.95 15.52 14.54
N THR A 83 3.44 15.03 13.42
CA THR A 83 2.55 13.86 13.40
C THR A 83 3.18 12.73 12.62
N MET A 84 2.89 11.50 13.04
CA MET A 84 3.30 10.31 12.32
C MET A 84 2.11 9.42 12.05
N GLY A 85 2.19 8.70 10.96
CA GLY A 85 1.23 7.69 10.56
C GLY A 85 1.95 6.59 9.78
N GLY A 86 1.20 5.66 9.22
CA GLY A 86 1.78 4.59 8.46
C GLY A 86 0.79 3.99 7.46
N GLU A 87 1.33 3.15 6.60
CA GLU A 87 0.60 2.37 5.62
C GLU A 87 0.91 0.87 5.85
N PRO A 88 0.57 0.29 7.04
CA PRO A 88 0.78 -1.13 7.29
C PRO A 88 0.00 -1.99 6.31
N THR A 89 0.60 -3.09 5.90
CA THR A 89 0.06 -4.00 4.89
C THR A 89 -0.17 -5.40 5.46
N PHE A 90 -1.24 -6.04 5.01
CA PHE A 90 -1.70 -7.31 5.52
C PHE A 90 -1.99 -8.31 4.40
N VAL A 91 -1.83 -9.60 4.70
CA VAL A 91 -2.15 -10.74 3.83
C VAL A 91 -3.12 -11.69 4.53
N SER A 92 -3.84 -12.52 3.78
CA SER A 92 -4.72 -13.53 4.38
C SER A 92 -3.91 -14.55 5.19
N THR A 93 -4.38 -14.88 6.37
CA THR A 93 -3.84 -15.98 7.19
C THR A 93 -4.38 -17.35 6.74
N ASP A 94 -5.55 -17.38 6.07
CA ASP A 94 -6.20 -18.61 5.66
C ASP A 94 -5.64 -19.16 4.35
N ASP A 95 -5.19 -18.29 3.46
CA ASP A 95 -4.71 -18.63 2.12
C ASP A 95 -3.65 -17.62 1.67
N PRO A 96 -2.48 -17.59 2.30
CA PRO A 96 -1.42 -16.63 1.98
C PRO A 96 -0.79 -16.88 0.61
N ASP A 97 -1.07 -18.01 -0.02
CA ASP A 97 -0.45 -18.48 -1.25
C ASP A 97 -1.31 -18.17 -2.48
N GLY A 98 -2.56 -17.73 -2.29
CA GLY A 98 -3.46 -17.36 -3.37
C GLY A 98 -2.89 -16.24 -4.25
N ALA A 99 -3.31 -16.20 -5.52
CA ALA A 99 -2.86 -15.20 -6.49
C ALA A 99 -3.07 -13.76 -6.01
N GLU A 100 -4.15 -13.50 -5.28
CA GLU A 100 -4.45 -12.19 -4.69
C GLU A 100 -3.43 -11.74 -3.63
N TRP A 101 -2.70 -12.67 -3.01
CA TRP A 101 -1.68 -12.38 -1.99
C TRP A 101 -0.25 -12.44 -2.52
N ASN A 102 -0.09 -12.64 -3.83
CA ASN A 102 1.20 -12.65 -4.50
C ASN A 102 1.36 -11.53 -5.54
N PHE A 103 0.38 -11.34 -6.42
CA PHE A 103 0.51 -10.38 -7.53
C PHE A 103 -0.79 -9.67 -7.92
N THR A 104 -1.97 -10.17 -7.56
CA THR A 104 -3.21 -9.53 -7.95
C THR A 104 -3.53 -8.34 -7.05
N ALA A 105 -3.78 -7.18 -7.63
CA ALA A 105 -4.17 -6.00 -6.87
C ALA A 105 -5.61 -6.11 -6.35
N VAL A 106 -6.57 -6.44 -7.20
CA VAL A 106 -8.00 -6.47 -6.88
C VAL A 106 -8.58 -7.87 -7.05
N SER A 107 -9.22 -8.40 -6.01
CA SER A 107 -10.01 -9.64 -6.06
C SER A 107 -11.28 -9.52 -5.22
N HIS A 108 -12.25 -10.38 -5.48
CA HIS A 108 -13.49 -10.43 -4.71
C HIS A 108 -13.23 -10.73 -3.23
N LYS A 109 -12.32 -11.66 -2.92
CA LYS A 109 -11.92 -12.03 -1.55
C LYS A 109 -11.28 -10.85 -0.82
N LYS A 110 -10.32 -10.15 -1.47
CA LYS A 110 -9.74 -8.92 -0.91
C LYS A 110 -10.80 -7.87 -0.63
N ARG A 111 -11.76 -7.71 -1.53
CA ARG A 111 -12.84 -6.73 -1.37
C ARG A 111 -13.70 -7.01 -0.14
N ILE A 112 -14.04 -8.28 0.11
CA ILE A 112 -14.79 -8.70 1.31
C ILE A 112 -13.99 -8.41 2.58
N LEU A 113 -12.73 -8.87 2.63
CA LEU A 113 -11.86 -8.67 3.80
C LEU A 113 -11.60 -7.19 4.08
N SER A 114 -11.39 -6.38 3.03
CA SER A 114 -11.24 -4.93 3.18
C SER A 114 -12.52 -4.27 3.72
N GLY A 115 -13.68 -4.74 3.27
CA GLY A 115 -14.97 -4.25 3.75
C GLY A 115 -15.22 -4.58 5.23
N GLU A 116 -14.83 -5.77 5.66
CA GLU A 116 -14.92 -6.16 7.08
C GLU A 116 -13.92 -5.35 7.92
N LEU A 117 -12.67 -5.25 7.47
CA LEU A 117 -11.63 -4.52 8.19
C LEU A 117 -11.99 -3.04 8.38
N ILE A 118 -12.45 -2.34 7.33
CA ILE A 118 -12.80 -0.91 7.46
C ILE A 118 -13.96 -0.69 8.42
N LYS A 119 -14.96 -1.58 8.46
CA LYS A 119 -16.08 -1.50 9.40
C LYS A 119 -15.62 -1.66 10.84
N ARG A 120 -14.73 -2.62 11.12
CA ARG A 120 -14.12 -2.83 12.43
C ARG A 120 -13.30 -1.63 12.89
N LEU A 121 -12.40 -1.14 12.03
CA LEU A 121 -11.57 0.03 12.32
C LEU A 121 -12.42 1.30 12.51
N ARG A 122 -13.47 1.48 11.69
CA ARG A 122 -14.42 2.57 11.86
C ARG A 122 -15.10 2.53 13.25
N GLY A 123 -15.53 1.35 13.68
CA GLY A 123 -16.13 1.17 15.00
C GLY A 123 -15.19 1.51 16.15
N LYS A 124 -13.88 1.30 15.98
CA LYS A 124 -12.87 1.62 17.01
C LYS A 124 -12.49 3.10 17.02
N PHE A 125 -12.20 3.67 15.86
CA PHE A 125 -11.62 5.02 15.77
C PHE A 125 -12.61 6.13 15.51
N ALA A 126 -13.72 5.84 14.85
CA ALA A 126 -14.57 6.87 14.27
C ALA A 126 -16.06 6.51 14.22
N PRO A 127 -16.69 6.19 15.37
CA PRO A 127 -18.15 6.05 15.40
C PRO A 127 -18.80 7.34 14.91
N GLY A 128 -19.84 7.23 14.07
CA GLY A 128 -20.50 8.39 13.46
C GLY A 128 -19.74 9.00 12.27
N SER A 129 -18.70 8.34 11.76
CA SER A 129 -18.01 8.74 10.54
C SER A 129 -18.79 8.36 9.28
N LEU A 130 -18.52 9.07 8.18
CA LEU A 130 -18.99 8.69 6.85
C LEU A 130 -18.15 7.51 6.35
N LEU A 131 -18.79 6.38 6.04
CA LEU A 131 -18.17 5.29 5.30
C LEU A 131 -18.34 5.55 3.80
N HIS A 132 -17.24 5.70 3.09
CA HIS A 132 -17.19 6.05 1.68
C HIS A 132 -16.50 4.95 0.87
N TYR A 133 -17.15 4.53 -0.21
CA TYR A 133 -16.67 3.49 -1.12
C TYR A 133 -16.11 4.14 -2.40
N GLY A 134 -14.92 4.71 -2.27
CA GLY A 134 -14.30 5.48 -3.33
C GLY A 134 -13.43 4.66 -4.27
N GLN A 135 -12.82 5.41 -5.19
CA GLN A 135 -11.76 4.90 -6.03
C GLN A 135 -10.41 5.26 -5.45
N GLY A 136 -9.50 4.31 -5.54
CA GLY A 136 -8.11 4.45 -5.20
C GLY A 136 -7.25 4.77 -6.42
N LYS A 137 -6.00 4.37 -6.35
CA LYS A 137 -5.02 4.52 -7.44
C LYS A 137 -5.49 3.73 -8.67
N TRP A 138 -5.21 4.28 -9.83
CA TRP A 138 -5.37 3.60 -11.11
C TRP A 138 -4.02 3.58 -11.82
N TYR A 139 -3.52 2.40 -12.07
CA TYR A 139 -2.24 2.25 -12.75
C TYR A 139 -2.46 1.89 -14.23
N PRO A 140 -1.60 2.36 -15.13
CA PRO A 140 -1.65 1.98 -16.53
C PRO A 140 -1.66 0.46 -16.69
N GLY A 141 -2.59 -0.06 -17.50
CA GLY A 141 -2.79 -1.50 -17.72
C GLY A 141 -3.77 -2.19 -16.79
N GLU A 142 -4.22 -1.55 -15.74
CA GLU A 142 -5.35 -2.04 -14.95
C GLU A 142 -6.67 -1.68 -15.65
N PRO A 143 -7.61 -2.64 -15.78
CA PRO A 143 -8.87 -2.40 -16.48
C PRO A 143 -9.77 -1.41 -15.73
N LEU A 144 -9.64 -1.30 -14.42
CA LEU A 144 -10.41 -0.43 -13.54
C LEU A 144 -9.51 0.14 -12.45
N PRO A 145 -9.83 1.34 -11.92
CA PRO A 145 -9.21 1.85 -10.71
C PRO A 145 -9.42 0.89 -9.55
N ARG A 146 -8.47 0.83 -8.66
CA ARG A 146 -8.62 0.08 -7.41
C ARG A 146 -9.68 0.74 -6.54
N TYR A 147 -10.34 -0.03 -5.69
CA TYR A 147 -11.24 0.56 -4.68
C TYR A 147 -10.45 1.22 -3.55
N ALA A 148 -11.04 2.19 -2.88
CA ALA A 148 -10.56 2.78 -1.64
C ALA A 148 -11.73 2.91 -0.67
N LEU A 149 -11.75 2.08 0.37
CA LEU A 149 -12.76 2.15 1.41
C LEU A 149 -12.26 3.11 2.48
N ALA A 150 -13.00 4.17 2.76
CA ALA A 150 -12.53 5.19 3.69
C ALA A 150 -13.60 5.56 4.72
N ALA A 151 -13.16 5.78 5.94
CA ALA A 151 -13.95 6.43 6.98
C ALA A 151 -13.47 7.87 7.13
N TYR A 152 -14.39 8.82 7.04
CA TYR A 152 -14.13 10.25 7.26
C TYR A 152 -14.87 10.73 8.48
N TRP A 153 -14.19 11.41 9.40
CA TRP A 153 -14.81 12.02 10.57
C TRP A 153 -14.22 13.38 10.88
N ARG A 154 -14.99 14.18 11.57
CA ARG A 154 -14.61 15.52 11.98
C ARG A 154 -13.75 15.49 13.23
N LYS A 155 -12.71 16.33 13.27
CA LYS A 155 -11.84 16.47 14.44
C LYS A 155 -12.55 17.11 15.65
N ASP A 156 -13.62 17.84 15.40
CA ASP A 156 -14.46 18.46 16.47
C ASP A 156 -15.47 17.47 17.09
N GLY A 157 -15.46 16.20 16.69
CA GLY A 157 -16.29 15.14 17.24
C GLY A 157 -17.76 15.16 16.79
N VAL A 158 -18.16 16.10 15.93
CA VAL A 158 -19.55 16.13 15.42
C VAL A 158 -19.74 15.02 14.38
N PRO A 159 -20.71 14.10 14.54
CA PRO A 159 -20.91 13.00 13.61
C PRO A 159 -21.26 13.50 12.20
N ILE A 160 -20.61 12.93 11.18
CA ILE A 160 -20.98 13.15 9.78
C ILE A 160 -22.20 12.29 9.42
N TRP A 161 -22.19 11.02 9.83
CA TRP A 161 -23.27 10.07 9.63
C TRP A 161 -23.77 9.57 10.98
N LYS A 162 -25.05 9.76 11.31
CA LYS A 162 -25.58 9.55 12.66
C LYS A 162 -26.14 8.15 12.89
N ASP A 163 -26.76 7.56 11.87
CA ASP A 163 -27.43 6.27 11.97
C ASP A 163 -26.74 5.18 11.15
N ASP A 164 -25.97 4.35 11.84
CA ASP A 164 -25.22 3.26 11.23
C ASP A 164 -26.12 2.20 10.60
N SER A 165 -27.38 2.09 10.97
CA SER A 165 -28.34 1.16 10.36
C SER A 165 -28.69 1.52 8.91
N LEU A 166 -28.41 2.76 8.51
CA LEU A 166 -28.60 3.26 7.13
C LEU A 166 -27.36 3.10 6.24
N ILE A 167 -26.30 2.48 6.75
CA ILE A 167 -25.18 2.02 5.94
C ILE A 167 -25.51 0.62 5.44
N ALA A 168 -25.63 0.47 4.11
CA ALA A 168 -25.97 -0.83 3.53
C ALA A 168 -24.87 -1.87 3.75
N ASP A 169 -25.28 -3.06 4.17
CA ASP A 169 -24.41 -4.22 4.25
C ASP A 169 -24.22 -4.83 2.86
N GLU A 170 -22.98 -4.90 2.41
CA GLU A 170 -22.65 -5.38 1.06
C GLU A 170 -22.95 -6.87 0.86
N SER A 171 -23.09 -7.65 1.93
CA SER A 171 -23.47 -9.06 1.87
C SER A 171 -24.98 -9.26 1.65
N LYS A 172 -25.80 -8.21 1.86
CA LYS A 172 -27.26 -8.30 1.82
C LYS A 172 -27.81 -7.74 0.53
N ASN A 173 -28.87 -8.35 0.02
CA ASN A 173 -29.72 -7.85 -1.03
C ASN A 173 -31.02 -7.29 -0.41
N TYR A 174 -31.25 -5.99 -0.52
CA TYR A 174 -32.44 -5.30 0.02
C TYR A 174 -33.59 -5.27 -0.97
N GLY A 175 -33.41 -5.76 -2.20
CA GLY A 175 -34.45 -5.79 -3.22
C GLY A 175 -34.71 -4.46 -3.92
N HIS A 176 -33.85 -3.45 -3.73
CA HIS A 176 -34.01 -2.14 -4.36
C HIS A 176 -33.73 -2.17 -5.87
N GLY A 177 -34.53 -1.41 -6.61
CA GLY A 177 -34.44 -1.28 -8.04
C GLY A 177 -34.47 0.18 -8.55
N ALA A 178 -34.62 0.35 -9.86
CA ALA A 178 -34.62 1.67 -10.50
C ALA A 178 -35.72 2.61 -9.97
N LYS A 179 -36.85 2.06 -9.53
CA LYS A 179 -37.92 2.88 -8.93
C LYS A 179 -37.51 3.52 -7.64
N ASP A 180 -36.84 2.75 -6.76
CA ASP A 180 -36.37 3.23 -5.47
C ASP A 180 -35.26 4.28 -5.66
N ALA A 181 -34.38 4.06 -6.64
CA ALA A 181 -33.34 5.01 -7.03
C ALA A 181 -33.95 6.35 -7.49
N LYS A 182 -35.00 6.30 -8.32
CA LYS A 182 -35.73 7.49 -8.76
C LYS A 182 -36.39 8.22 -7.59
N GLU A 183 -37.05 7.48 -6.71
CA GLU A 183 -37.73 8.05 -5.57
C GLU A 183 -36.76 8.77 -4.63
N LEU A 184 -35.66 8.09 -4.27
CA LEU A 184 -34.63 8.66 -3.43
C LEU A 184 -34.09 9.96 -4.02
N LEU A 185 -33.67 9.93 -5.29
CA LEU A 185 -33.06 11.10 -5.94
C LEU A 185 -34.06 12.22 -6.14
N SER A 186 -35.34 11.93 -6.39
CA SER A 186 -36.41 12.92 -6.49
C SER A 186 -36.69 13.65 -5.15
N ARG A 187 -36.73 12.90 -4.06
CA ARG A 187 -36.90 13.47 -2.71
C ARG A 187 -35.69 14.33 -2.35
N LEU A 188 -34.49 13.83 -2.64
CA LEU A 188 -33.25 14.56 -2.37
C LEU A 188 -33.18 15.85 -3.19
N ALA A 189 -33.46 15.82 -4.49
CA ALA A 189 -33.52 17.00 -5.34
C ALA A 189 -34.44 18.07 -4.73
N SER A 190 -35.65 17.68 -4.35
CA SER A 190 -36.62 18.60 -3.72
C SER A 190 -36.14 19.13 -2.38
N LEU A 191 -35.42 18.34 -1.59
CA LEU A 191 -34.94 18.73 -0.27
C LEU A 191 -33.83 19.77 -0.35
N VAL A 192 -32.87 19.57 -1.27
CA VAL A 192 -31.69 20.44 -1.37
C VAL A 192 -31.93 21.71 -2.21
N GLY A 193 -33.03 21.81 -2.92
CA GLY A 193 -33.40 22.97 -3.74
C GLY A 193 -33.24 22.79 -5.25
N GLY A 194 -32.96 21.56 -5.69
CA GLY A 194 -33.04 21.18 -7.11
C GLY A 194 -34.48 20.91 -7.56
N ASP A 195 -34.64 20.61 -8.86
CA ASP A 195 -35.95 20.24 -9.44
C ASP A 195 -35.91 18.75 -9.86
N PRO A 196 -36.82 17.89 -9.33
CA PRO A 196 -36.94 16.49 -9.76
C PRO A 196 -37.19 16.29 -11.26
N LYS A 197 -37.65 17.30 -11.98
CA LYS A 197 -37.79 17.23 -13.43
C LYS A 197 -36.46 17.10 -14.17
N HIS A 198 -35.35 17.47 -13.53
CA HIS A 198 -34.01 17.37 -14.11
C HIS A 198 -33.37 16.00 -13.93
N LEU A 199 -34.08 15.02 -13.35
CA LEU A 199 -33.59 13.65 -13.25
C LEU A 199 -33.54 13.00 -14.62
N ILE A 200 -32.40 12.46 -15.00
CA ILE A 200 -32.16 11.84 -16.30
C ILE A 200 -31.98 10.34 -16.07
N PRO A 201 -32.83 9.47 -16.64
CA PRO A 201 -32.62 8.03 -16.62
C PRO A 201 -31.41 7.68 -17.50
N ALA A 202 -30.54 6.81 -17.01
CA ALA A 202 -29.38 6.33 -17.72
C ALA A 202 -29.57 4.91 -18.23
N TYR A 203 -29.07 4.65 -19.42
CA TYR A 203 -29.14 3.36 -20.08
C TYR A 203 -27.77 2.86 -20.52
N GLU A 204 -27.62 1.55 -20.63
CA GLU A 204 -26.44 0.99 -21.27
C GLU A 204 -26.41 1.36 -22.76
N ASP A 205 -25.21 1.57 -23.33
CA ASP A 205 -25.07 1.88 -24.76
C ASP A 205 -25.52 0.71 -25.64
N ALA A 206 -26.80 0.75 -26.03
CA ALA A 206 -27.41 -0.30 -26.82
C ALA A 206 -26.71 -0.52 -28.18
N PHE A 207 -26.15 0.53 -28.79
CA PHE A 207 -25.42 0.42 -30.06
C PHE A 207 -24.10 -0.33 -29.87
N TYR A 208 -23.36 0.02 -28.85
CA TYR A 208 -22.09 -0.65 -28.51
C TYR A 208 -22.31 -2.14 -28.23
N TYR A 209 -23.25 -2.48 -27.35
CA TYR A 209 -23.47 -3.86 -26.95
C TYR A 209 -24.04 -4.71 -28.06
N THR A 210 -24.98 -4.19 -28.88
CA THR A 210 -25.48 -4.88 -30.05
C THR A 210 -24.40 -5.11 -31.09
N TRP A 211 -23.50 -4.13 -31.29
CA TRP A 211 -22.34 -4.27 -32.17
C TRP A 211 -21.35 -5.32 -31.67
N LYS A 212 -21.11 -5.37 -30.36
CA LYS A 212 -20.21 -6.38 -29.73
C LYS A 212 -20.80 -7.78 -29.81
N GLU A 213 -22.07 -7.96 -29.50
CA GLU A 213 -22.77 -9.24 -29.52
C GLU A 213 -22.69 -9.89 -30.89
N ARG A 214 -22.91 -9.14 -31.97
CA ARG A 214 -22.82 -9.59 -33.37
C ARG A 214 -21.43 -10.16 -33.74
N ARG A 215 -20.43 -9.97 -32.97
CA ARG A 215 -19.06 -10.47 -33.16
C ARG A 215 -18.80 -11.82 -32.47
N PHE A 216 -19.75 -12.31 -31.70
CA PHE A 216 -19.65 -13.64 -31.12
C PHE A 216 -20.14 -14.70 -32.12
N PRO A 217 -19.49 -15.88 -32.13
CA PRO A 217 -20.00 -17.01 -32.89
C PRO A 217 -21.41 -17.38 -32.43
N THR A 218 -22.34 -17.63 -33.38
CA THR A 218 -23.77 -17.88 -33.10
C THR A 218 -24.02 -19.14 -32.26
N ASN A 219 -23.09 -20.06 -32.26
CA ASN A 219 -23.15 -21.34 -31.52
C ASN A 219 -22.45 -21.32 -30.17
N VAL A 220 -22.02 -20.14 -29.69
CA VAL A 220 -21.30 -19.96 -28.41
C VAL A 220 -22.03 -18.91 -27.61
N THR A 221 -22.43 -19.25 -26.38
CA THR A 221 -22.93 -18.26 -25.43
C THR A 221 -21.79 -17.47 -24.82
N PRO A 222 -21.94 -16.16 -24.59
CA PRO A 222 -20.90 -15.33 -24.01
C PRO A 222 -20.34 -15.90 -22.67
N GLU A 223 -21.19 -16.38 -21.79
CA GLU A 223 -20.79 -16.89 -20.45
C GLU A 223 -19.93 -18.16 -20.54
N LYS A 224 -20.20 -19.06 -21.50
CA LYS A 224 -19.54 -20.38 -21.59
C LYS A 224 -18.41 -20.40 -22.62
N SER A 225 -18.03 -19.26 -23.14
CA SER A 225 -17.03 -19.15 -24.21
C SER A 225 -15.60 -19.11 -23.62
N ASN A 226 -14.68 -19.84 -24.27
CA ASN A 226 -13.24 -19.72 -24.01
C ASN A 226 -12.57 -18.60 -24.83
N LEU A 227 -13.35 -17.74 -25.46
CA LEU A 227 -12.85 -16.59 -26.21
C LEU A 227 -12.14 -15.60 -25.27
N LYS A 228 -11.24 -14.80 -25.82
CA LYS A 228 -10.49 -13.78 -25.08
C LYS A 228 -11.43 -12.80 -24.37
N ASP A 229 -10.98 -12.25 -23.26
CA ASP A 229 -11.68 -11.30 -22.43
C ASP A 229 -12.96 -11.85 -21.76
N LYS A 230 -12.74 -12.61 -20.70
CA LYS A 230 -13.80 -13.21 -19.88
C LYS A 230 -14.72 -12.14 -19.26
N GLN A 231 -14.15 -11.04 -18.78
CA GLN A 231 -14.91 -9.98 -18.10
C GLN A 231 -15.87 -9.27 -19.05
N GLU A 232 -15.44 -8.98 -20.29
CA GLU A 232 -16.30 -8.38 -21.31
C GLU A 232 -17.45 -9.32 -21.70
N ARG A 233 -17.19 -10.63 -21.82
CA ARG A 233 -18.22 -11.61 -22.12
C ARG A 233 -19.29 -11.72 -21.04
N GLU A 234 -18.88 -11.76 -19.79
CA GLU A 234 -19.79 -11.79 -18.64
C GLU A 234 -20.63 -10.51 -18.57
N ARG A 235 -20.03 -9.38 -18.89
CA ARG A 235 -20.73 -8.08 -18.99
C ARG A 235 -21.81 -8.10 -20.08
N ILE A 236 -21.45 -8.51 -21.28
CA ILE A 236 -22.39 -8.60 -22.41
C ILE A 236 -23.56 -9.50 -22.06
N ALA A 237 -23.29 -10.70 -21.52
CA ALA A 237 -24.32 -11.63 -21.09
C ALA A 237 -25.28 -11.00 -20.07
N ARG A 238 -24.76 -10.36 -19.06
CA ARG A 238 -25.56 -9.67 -18.02
C ARG A 238 -26.42 -8.58 -18.60
N ILE A 239 -25.92 -7.75 -19.52
CA ILE A 239 -26.65 -6.63 -20.10
C ILE A 239 -27.77 -7.12 -21.01
N PHE A 240 -27.54 -8.15 -21.81
CA PHE A 240 -28.60 -8.75 -22.64
C PHE A 240 -29.66 -9.47 -21.79
N GLN A 241 -29.26 -10.11 -20.68
CA GLN A 241 -30.20 -10.72 -19.74
C GLN A 241 -31.07 -9.65 -19.02
N GLN A 242 -30.49 -8.53 -18.66
CA GLN A 242 -31.19 -7.39 -18.05
C GLN A 242 -32.12 -6.68 -19.03
N GLY A 243 -31.76 -6.64 -20.32
CA GLY A 243 -32.43 -5.93 -21.39
C GLY A 243 -31.83 -4.55 -21.67
N LEU A 244 -31.64 -4.26 -22.96
CA LEU A 244 -31.01 -3.00 -23.42
C LEU A 244 -31.81 -1.74 -23.06
N ASN A 245 -33.12 -1.87 -22.78
CA ASN A 245 -34.00 -0.77 -22.39
C ASN A 245 -34.13 -0.62 -20.86
N ALA A 246 -33.38 -1.40 -20.09
CA ALA A 246 -33.45 -1.31 -18.66
C ALA A 246 -32.76 -0.03 -18.17
N VAL A 247 -33.40 0.69 -17.26
CA VAL A 247 -32.80 1.85 -16.59
C VAL A 247 -31.74 1.36 -15.63
N VAL A 248 -30.48 1.75 -15.87
CA VAL A 248 -29.32 1.44 -14.97
C VAL A 248 -29.39 2.22 -13.68
N GLY A 249 -29.79 3.49 -13.76
CA GLY A 249 -29.90 4.41 -12.64
C GLY A 249 -30.35 5.78 -13.08
N TYR A 250 -30.27 6.75 -12.19
CA TYR A 250 -30.65 8.13 -12.46
C TYR A 250 -29.51 9.10 -12.14
N SER A 251 -29.35 10.11 -12.99
CA SER A 251 -28.39 11.20 -12.84
C SER A 251 -29.16 12.52 -12.60
N LEU A 252 -28.67 13.32 -11.69
CA LEU A 252 -29.14 14.68 -11.44
C LEU A 252 -27.97 15.65 -11.64
N PRO A 253 -27.91 16.40 -12.74
CA PRO A 253 -26.95 17.50 -12.86
C PRO A 253 -27.15 18.49 -11.72
N LEU A 254 -26.12 18.65 -10.89
CA LEU A 254 -26.23 19.39 -9.62
C LEU A 254 -24.95 20.15 -9.34
N LYS A 255 -25.05 21.42 -8.96
CA LYS A 255 -23.92 22.22 -8.47
C LYS A 255 -24.34 23.15 -7.32
N ARG A 256 -23.37 23.59 -6.55
CA ARG A 256 -23.56 24.64 -5.53
C ARG A 256 -23.57 26.02 -6.19
N ALA A 257 -24.55 26.85 -5.89
CA ALA A 257 -24.61 28.24 -6.35
C ALA A 257 -25.50 29.09 -5.44
N GLY A 258 -25.12 30.33 -5.17
CA GLY A 258 -25.93 31.29 -4.44
C GLY A 258 -26.34 30.88 -3.01
N GLY A 259 -25.52 30.01 -2.35
CA GLY A 259 -25.81 29.49 -1.01
C GLY A 259 -26.79 28.32 -0.95
N GLY A 260 -27.21 27.76 -2.10
CA GLY A 260 -28.08 26.59 -2.23
C GLY A 260 -27.59 25.65 -3.34
N TRP A 261 -28.31 24.56 -3.57
CA TRP A 261 -28.08 23.67 -4.69
C TRP A 261 -28.99 24.00 -5.85
N ILE A 262 -28.44 24.04 -7.05
CA ILE A 262 -29.20 24.21 -8.29
C ILE A 262 -29.01 23.00 -9.20
N SER A 263 -30.07 22.60 -9.86
CA SER A 263 -30.05 21.53 -10.86
C SER A 263 -30.35 22.09 -12.26
N GLY A 264 -29.94 21.38 -13.30
CA GLY A 264 -30.12 21.80 -14.67
C GLY A 264 -30.37 20.60 -15.61
N SER A 265 -30.58 20.91 -16.88
CA SER A 265 -30.79 19.92 -17.91
C SER A 265 -29.51 19.64 -18.69
N TRP A 266 -29.28 18.38 -19.07
CA TRP A 266 -28.32 18.02 -20.09
C TRP A 266 -29.05 17.89 -21.44
N PHE A 267 -28.56 18.62 -22.41
CA PHE A 267 -29.09 18.59 -23.79
C PHE A 267 -28.24 17.61 -24.58
N LEU A 268 -28.63 16.34 -24.52
CA LEU A 268 -27.90 15.24 -25.14
C LEU A 268 -28.44 15.00 -26.57
N ARG A 269 -27.75 14.17 -27.33
CA ARG A 269 -28.25 13.66 -28.63
C ARG A 269 -29.32 12.59 -28.39
N ASP A 270 -29.97 12.16 -29.45
CA ASP A 270 -30.96 11.09 -29.40
C ASP A 270 -32.10 11.35 -28.38
N ASP A 271 -32.79 12.46 -28.57
CA ASP A 271 -33.90 12.88 -27.72
C ASP A 271 -33.54 13.02 -26.23
N ASP A 272 -32.37 13.57 -25.99
CA ASP A 272 -31.80 13.78 -24.63
C ASP A 272 -31.60 12.48 -23.82
N THR A 273 -31.41 11.35 -24.52
CA THR A 273 -31.14 10.04 -23.89
C THR A 273 -29.73 9.95 -23.37
N LEU A 274 -29.58 9.53 -22.12
CA LEU A 274 -28.26 9.31 -21.45
C LEU A 274 -27.76 7.88 -21.68
N TRP A 275 -26.88 7.72 -22.65
CA TRP A 275 -26.15 6.48 -22.89
C TRP A 275 -24.87 6.47 -22.09
N LEU A 276 -24.67 5.46 -21.22
CA LEU A 276 -23.47 5.33 -20.41
C LEU A 276 -22.29 4.82 -21.23
N ILE A 277 -21.09 5.32 -20.92
CA ILE A 277 -19.85 4.73 -21.46
C ILE A 277 -19.80 3.26 -21.04
N PRO A 278 -19.54 2.32 -21.98
CA PRO A 278 -19.49 0.90 -21.68
C PRO A 278 -18.42 0.54 -20.63
N GLY A 279 -18.79 -0.23 -19.62
CA GLY A 279 -17.87 -0.60 -18.53
C GLY A 279 -18.58 -1.19 -17.32
N ASP A 280 -17.80 -1.64 -16.32
CA ASP A 280 -18.28 -2.17 -15.04
C ASP A 280 -18.09 -1.20 -13.88
N SER A 281 -17.57 0.02 -14.15
CA SER A 281 -17.42 1.06 -13.14
C SER A 281 -18.79 1.58 -12.67
N PRO A 282 -18.85 2.19 -11.48
CA PRO A 282 -20.04 2.93 -11.04
C PRO A 282 -20.55 3.91 -12.09
N MET A 283 -21.87 4.06 -12.15
CA MET A 283 -22.54 4.87 -13.18
C MET A 283 -21.96 6.28 -13.30
N GLY A 284 -21.61 6.93 -12.19
CA GLY A 284 -21.08 8.29 -12.20
C GLY A 284 -19.76 8.46 -12.95
N LEU A 285 -18.96 7.39 -13.07
CA LEU A 285 -17.72 7.38 -13.85
C LEU A 285 -17.92 7.07 -15.32
N ARG A 286 -19.11 6.62 -15.65
CA ARG A 286 -19.51 6.24 -17.00
C ARG A 286 -20.37 7.29 -17.68
N LEU A 287 -20.51 8.47 -17.05
CA LEU A 287 -21.25 9.59 -17.63
C LEU A 287 -20.51 10.12 -18.86
N PRO A 288 -21.20 10.28 -20.01
CA PRO A 288 -20.60 10.78 -21.23
C PRO A 288 -20.50 12.32 -21.21
N LEU A 289 -19.61 12.86 -20.36
CA LEU A 289 -19.47 14.31 -20.17
C LEU A 289 -19.02 15.05 -21.43
N ASP A 290 -18.39 14.34 -22.37
CA ASP A 290 -18.03 14.89 -23.69
C ASP A 290 -19.25 15.05 -24.62
N SER A 291 -20.36 14.39 -24.29
CA SER A 291 -21.64 14.51 -25.03
C SER A 291 -22.50 15.66 -24.53
N VAL A 292 -22.19 16.28 -23.41
CA VAL A 292 -22.81 17.47 -22.87
C VAL A 292 -22.43 18.67 -23.77
N PRO A 293 -23.31 19.70 -23.96
CA PRO A 293 -23.03 20.82 -24.87
C PRO A 293 -21.61 21.39 -24.73
N TRP A 294 -20.99 21.66 -25.86
CA TRP A 294 -19.60 22.10 -25.96
C TRP A 294 -19.35 23.41 -25.19
N VAL A 295 -18.15 23.50 -24.62
CA VAL A 295 -17.64 24.70 -23.98
C VAL A 295 -16.23 24.96 -24.47
N ALA A 296 -15.90 26.20 -24.80
CA ALA A 296 -14.54 26.56 -25.16
C ALA A 296 -13.62 26.47 -23.94
N GLU A 297 -12.37 26.10 -24.14
CA GLU A 297 -11.40 25.91 -23.05
C GLU A 297 -11.28 27.16 -22.14
N LYS A 298 -11.28 28.33 -22.73
CA LYS A 298 -11.22 29.60 -21.97
C LYS A 298 -12.46 29.89 -21.12
N ASP A 299 -13.61 29.30 -21.48
CA ASP A 299 -14.90 29.49 -20.82
C ASP A 299 -15.23 28.31 -19.88
N PHE A 300 -14.35 27.29 -19.82
CA PHE A 300 -14.62 26.06 -19.07
C PHE A 300 -14.81 26.35 -17.58
N PRO A 301 -15.94 25.95 -16.96
CA PRO A 301 -16.23 26.25 -15.55
C PRO A 301 -15.45 25.28 -14.65
N TRP A 302 -14.15 25.54 -14.51
CA TRP A 302 -13.27 24.73 -13.68
C TRP A 302 -13.73 24.76 -12.22
N LEU A 303 -14.03 23.57 -11.68
CA LEU A 303 -14.25 23.40 -10.25
C LEU A 303 -12.88 23.38 -9.55
N ARG A 304 -12.69 24.28 -8.59
CA ARG A 304 -11.47 24.39 -7.81
C ARG A 304 -11.76 23.97 -6.36
N GLN A 305 -11.26 22.81 -5.99
CA GLN A 305 -11.35 22.39 -4.61
C GLN A 305 -10.56 23.34 -3.70
N GLN A 306 -11.02 23.49 -2.46
CA GLN A 306 -10.32 24.28 -1.43
C GLN A 306 -8.87 23.82 -1.28
N ASP A 307 -7.97 24.76 -1.04
CA ASP A 307 -6.56 24.46 -0.79
C ASP A 307 -6.38 24.00 0.67
N PRO A 308 -5.90 22.78 0.92
CA PRO A 308 -5.67 22.30 2.28
C PRO A 308 -4.62 23.11 3.05
N SER A 309 -3.79 23.86 2.34
CA SER A 309 -2.80 24.77 2.92
C SER A 309 -3.37 26.15 3.29
N ASN A 310 -4.70 26.37 3.20
CA ASN A 310 -5.30 27.63 3.62
C ASN A 310 -5.36 27.75 5.16
N PRO A 311 -4.63 28.68 5.80
CA PRO A 311 -4.55 28.76 7.26
C PRO A 311 -5.81 29.31 7.93
N LYS A 312 -6.81 29.80 7.17
CA LYS A 312 -7.97 30.51 7.69
C LYS A 312 -9.29 29.79 7.34
N LEU A 313 -9.35 28.46 7.47
CA LEU A 313 -10.60 27.77 7.32
C LEU A 313 -11.50 28.03 8.54
N PRO A 314 -12.78 28.44 8.34
CA PRO A 314 -13.72 28.62 9.45
C PRO A 314 -14.04 27.26 10.10
N GLU A 315 -14.62 27.29 11.30
CA GLU A 315 -15.16 26.08 11.91
C GLU A 315 -16.26 25.47 11.02
N LEU A 316 -16.28 24.14 10.96
CA LEU A 316 -17.33 23.43 10.21
C LEU A 316 -18.70 23.65 10.87
N PRO A 317 -19.78 23.82 10.09
CA PRO A 317 -21.13 23.93 10.62
C PRO A 317 -21.46 22.75 11.56
N LYS A 318 -21.97 23.02 12.75
CA LYS A 318 -22.37 21.96 13.71
C LYS A 318 -23.70 21.31 13.34
N GLU A 319 -24.57 22.06 12.67
CA GLU A 319 -25.89 21.61 12.22
C GLU A 319 -26.14 22.01 10.76
N PHE A 320 -26.87 21.18 10.06
CA PHE A 320 -27.33 21.41 8.70
C PHE A 320 -28.86 21.55 8.69
N PRO A 321 -29.45 22.43 7.88
CA PRO A 321 -30.87 22.78 7.95
C PRO A 321 -31.82 21.60 7.75
N TYR A 322 -31.41 20.55 7.09
CA TYR A 322 -32.19 19.36 6.82
C TYR A 322 -32.43 18.51 8.06
N ARG A 323 -31.49 18.47 8.97
CA ARG A 323 -31.52 17.65 10.19
C ARG A 323 -32.51 18.14 11.25
N GLN A 324 -32.94 19.40 11.22
CA GLN A 324 -33.90 19.97 12.20
C GLN A 324 -35.34 19.48 12.01
N ARG A 325 -35.69 18.90 10.86
CA ARG A 325 -37.04 18.40 10.59
C ARG A 325 -37.39 17.10 11.33
N PHE A 326 -36.44 16.41 11.92
CA PHE A 326 -36.63 15.11 12.59
C PHE A 326 -37.06 15.19 14.06
N VAL A 327 -36.74 16.24 14.78
CA VAL A 327 -37.03 16.35 16.24
C VAL A 327 -38.52 16.54 16.51
N GLY A 328 -39.33 16.81 15.50
CA GLY A 328 -40.77 17.13 15.64
C GLY A 328 -41.79 16.00 15.48
N ARG A 329 -41.36 14.75 15.16
CA ARG A 329 -42.33 13.68 14.85
C ARG A 329 -42.65 12.69 15.97
N ALA A 330 -41.96 12.77 17.11
CA ALA A 330 -42.27 11.95 18.29
C ALA A 330 -43.18 12.67 19.32
N GLY A 331 -43.65 13.84 19.05
CA GLY A 331 -44.60 14.59 19.85
C GLY A 331 -45.10 15.80 19.07
N SER A 332 -46.41 16.05 19.13
CA SER A 332 -47.18 17.11 18.44
C SER A 332 -46.41 18.35 17.93
N PRO A 333 -46.82 18.97 16.80
CA PRO A 333 -46.10 20.05 16.18
C PRO A 333 -46.12 21.31 17.07
N THR A 334 -45.05 21.56 17.75
CA THR A 334 -44.74 22.85 18.33
C THR A 334 -43.91 23.67 17.35
N LEU A 335 -44.46 24.78 16.93
CA LEU A 335 -43.75 25.80 16.12
C LEU A 335 -42.46 26.23 16.82
N PRO A 336 -41.34 26.40 16.09
CA PRO A 336 -40.11 26.90 16.68
C PRO A 336 -40.31 28.36 17.12
N GLY A 337 -40.01 28.60 18.40
CA GLY A 337 -39.98 29.93 18.96
C GLY A 337 -38.85 30.78 18.37
N GLU A 338 -39.14 32.05 18.25
CA GLU A 338 -38.28 33.13 17.80
C GLU A 338 -36.92 33.18 18.51
N GLY A 339 -35.86 33.23 17.72
CA GLY A 339 -34.56 33.57 18.24
C GLY A 339 -33.41 33.18 17.38
N ARG A 340 -33.20 33.92 16.29
CA ARG A 340 -31.90 34.41 15.80
C ARG A 340 -32.05 35.20 14.51
N GLY A 341 -31.61 36.39 14.57
CA GLY A 341 -31.77 37.40 13.53
C GLY A 341 -31.01 37.08 12.23
N GLN A 342 -31.65 37.55 11.30
CA GLN A 342 -31.41 37.98 9.94
C GLN A 342 -32.03 37.05 8.88
N ARG A 343 -33.21 37.55 8.43
CA ARG A 343 -34.01 37.10 7.28
C ARG A 343 -34.74 35.76 7.41
N ALA A 344 -35.57 35.63 8.43
CA ALA A 344 -36.79 34.87 8.27
C ALA A 344 -37.75 35.71 7.38
N GLN A 345 -38.00 35.26 6.16
CA GLN A 345 -39.12 35.76 5.37
C GLN A 345 -40.40 35.49 6.16
N LYS A 346 -41.24 36.51 6.31
CA LYS A 346 -42.54 36.41 6.94
C LYS A 346 -43.38 35.29 6.33
N LEU A 347 -43.87 34.37 7.16
CA LEU A 347 -44.86 33.37 6.71
C LEU A 347 -46.04 34.12 6.09
N GLY A 348 -46.25 33.92 4.77
CA GLY A 348 -47.38 34.51 4.04
C GLY A 348 -47.02 35.24 2.75
N GLU A 349 -45.77 35.59 2.53
CA GLU A 349 -45.35 36.10 1.23
C GLU A 349 -45.02 34.94 0.31
N LYS A 350 -45.74 34.78 -0.79
CA LYS A 350 -45.33 33.95 -1.91
C LYS A 350 -43.92 34.40 -2.27
N PRO A 351 -42.94 33.44 -2.43
CA PRO A 351 -41.61 33.81 -2.90
C PRO A 351 -41.78 34.67 -4.15
N LYS A 352 -41.16 35.87 -4.17
CA LYS A 352 -41.04 36.64 -5.38
C LYS A 352 -40.47 35.70 -6.44
N PRO A 353 -41.09 35.64 -7.65
CA PRO A 353 -40.46 34.91 -8.75
C PRO A 353 -39.03 35.42 -8.86
N LEU A 354 -38.04 34.52 -8.77
CA LEU A 354 -36.67 34.85 -9.10
C LEU A 354 -36.69 35.47 -10.49
N GLU A 355 -36.12 36.66 -10.65
CA GLU A 355 -35.91 37.22 -11.99
C GLU A 355 -35.25 36.17 -12.85
N PRO A 356 -35.71 36.00 -14.11
CA PRO A 356 -35.10 35.02 -15.00
C PRO A 356 -33.59 35.32 -15.11
N LEU A 357 -32.76 34.32 -14.80
CA LEU A 357 -31.34 34.44 -15.01
C LEU A 357 -31.06 34.79 -16.50
N PRO A 358 -30.05 35.60 -16.81
CA PRO A 358 -29.60 35.79 -18.18
C PRO A 358 -29.42 34.46 -18.90
N PRO A 359 -29.64 34.34 -20.19
CA PRO A 359 -29.53 33.10 -20.94
C PRO A 359 -28.18 32.40 -20.79
N ASP A 360 -27.09 33.16 -20.63
CA ASP A 360 -25.72 32.74 -20.44
C ASP A 360 -25.36 32.33 -18.98
N GLU A 361 -26.33 32.46 -18.06
CA GLU A 361 -26.24 31.99 -16.68
C GLU A 361 -27.29 30.92 -16.35
N ASN A 362 -28.28 30.73 -17.20
CA ASN A 362 -29.41 29.83 -16.96
C ASN A 362 -29.08 28.38 -17.36
N PRO A 363 -28.92 27.42 -16.40
CA PRO A 363 -28.61 26.02 -16.69
C PRO A 363 -29.69 25.28 -17.48
N LEU A 364 -30.85 25.90 -17.71
CA LEU A 364 -31.95 25.37 -18.50
C LEU A 364 -32.01 25.91 -19.95
N HIS A 365 -31.09 26.83 -20.28
CA HIS A 365 -31.04 27.39 -21.61
C HIS A 365 -30.26 26.46 -22.56
N ARG A 366 -30.95 25.95 -23.61
CA ARG A 366 -30.32 25.12 -24.65
C ARG A 366 -29.43 25.99 -25.55
N PRO A 367 -28.12 25.70 -25.61
CA PRO A 367 -27.20 26.49 -26.43
C PRO A 367 -27.51 26.33 -27.94
N ALA A 368 -27.22 27.39 -28.70
CA ALA A 368 -27.27 27.34 -30.15
C ALA A 368 -26.12 26.46 -30.73
N PRO A 369 -26.26 25.93 -31.96
CA PRO A 369 -25.17 25.21 -32.60
C PRO A 369 -23.88 26.03 -32.66
N GLY A 370 -22.78 25.47 -32.14
CA GLY A 370 -21.47 26.13 -32.08
C GLY A 370 -21.29 27.17 -30.98
N GLN A 371 -22.28 27.40 -30.13
CA GLN A 371 -22.18 28.29 -28.99
C GLN A 371 -21.46 27.61 -27.83
N SER A 372 -20.47 28.30 -27.23
CA SER A 372 -19.83 27.88 -25.96
C SER A 372 -20.84 28.01 -24.82
N ALA A 373 -21.00 26.95 -24.03
CA ALA A 373 -22.05 26.81 -23.01
C ALA A 373 -21.48 26.59 -21.57
N PRO A 374 -20.85 27.60 -20.96
CA PRO A 374 -20.29 27.47 -19.59
C PRO A 374 -21.36 27.34 -18.51
N TRP A 375 -22.61 27.71 -18.76
CA TRP A 375 -23.73 27.65 -17.81
C TRP A 375 -24.27 26.24 -17.60
N ILE A 376 -23.96 25.28 -18.50
CA ILE A 376 -24.40 23.89 -18.35
C ILE A 376 -23.64 23.24 -17.18
N ILE A 377 -24.42 22.67 -16.26
CA ILE A 377 -23.87 21.96 -15.09
C ILE A 377 -23.19 20.68 -15.56
N ARG A 378 -21.92 20.49 -15.20
CA ARG A 378 -21.11 19.32 -15.63
C ARG A 378 -20.79 18.35 -14.50
N THR A 379 -21.33 18.60 -13.31
CA THR A 379 -21.27 17.72 -12.14
C THR A 379 -22.64 17.09 -11.92
N ALA A 380 -22.69 15.84 -11.48
CA ALA A 380 -23.96 15.16 -11.25
C ALA A 380 -23.90 14.25 -10.03
N LEU A 381 -24.99 14.24 -9.27
CA LEU A 381 -25.29 13.24 -8.28
C LEU A 381 -26.02 12.08 -8.96
N CYS A 382 -25.52 10.85 -8.77
CA CYS A 382 -26.16 9.67 -9.39
C CYS A 382 -26.62 8.67 -8.34
N VAL A 383 -27.70 7.94 -8.66
CA VAL A 383 -28.17 6.81 -7.84
C VAL A 383 -28.35 5.59 -8.75
N GLU A 384 -27.64 4.53 -8.41
CA GLU A 384 -27.64 3.28 -9.16
C GLU A 384 -28.02 2.10 -8.26
N PRO A 385 -29.01 1.29 -8.59
CA PRO A 385 -29.28 0.02 -7.91
C PRO A 385 -28.33 -1.06 -8.42
N ARG A 386 -27.45 -1.61 -7.55
CA ARG A 386 -26.58 -2.73 -7.85
C ARG A 386 -26.77 -3.86 -6.84
N ASN A 387 -27.07 -5.06 -7.29
CA ASN A 387 -27.32 -6.22 -6.45
C ASN A 387 -28.37 -5.97 -5.35
N GLY A 388 -29.44 -5.21 -5.69
CA GLY A 388 -30.51 -4.85 -4.76
C GLY A 388 -30.17 -3.82 -3.68
N ARG A 389 -29.05 -3.11 -3.84
CA ARG A 389 -28.60 -2.00 -2.96
C ARG A 389 -28.57 -0.71 -3.75
N LEU A 390 -28.88 0.41 -3.09
CA LEU A 390 -28.77 1.74 -3.68
C LEU A 390 -27.37 2.31 -3.43
N HIS A 391 -26.71 2.70 -4.50
CA HIS A 391 -25.40 3.35 -4.50
C HIS A 391 -25.58 4.81 -4.90
N LEU A 392 -25.12 5.72 -4.04
CA LEU A 392 -25.12 7.15 -4.31
C LEU A 392 -23.71 7.61 -4.69
N PHE A 393 -23.58 8.07 -5.91
CA PHE A 393 -22.31 8.58 -6.42
C PHE A 393 -22.25 10.09 -6.21
N MET A 394 -21.36 10.51 -5.29
CA MET A 394 -21.18 11.93 -4.93
C MET A 394 -20.51 12.70 -6.07
N PRO A 395 -21.01 13.92 -6.38
CA PRO A 395 -20.35 14.80 -7.32
C PRO A 395 -19.13 15.48 -6.68
N PRO A 396 -18.16 15.97 -7.49
CA PRO A 396 -17.11 16.84 -6.99
C PRO A 396 -17.71 18.17 -6.49
N VAL A 397 -17.16 18.68 -5.40
CA VAL A 397 -17.56 19.97 -4.79
C VAL A 397 -16.33 20.79 -4.43
N GLU A 398 -16.51 22.12 -4.25
CA GLU A 398 -15.40 23.02 -3.96
C GLU A 398 -14.97 22.97 -2.50
N THR A 399 -15.93 22.87 -1.56
CA THR A 399 -15.68 22.98 -0.12
C THR A 399 -16.15 21.73 0.64
N THR A 400 -15.54 21.52 1.79
CA THR A 400 -15.98 20.48 2.74
C THR A 400 -17.38 20.74 3.27
N GLU A 401 -17.71 22.01 3.50
CA GLU A 401 -19.03 22.44 3.95
C GLU A 401 -20.13 22.01 2.97
N ASP A 402 -19.91 22.19 1.67
CA ASP A 402 -20.86 21.77 0.63
C ASP A 402 -21.01 20.25 0.57
N TYR A 403 -19.88 19.53 0.73
CA TYR A 403 -19.92 18.06 0.79
C TYR A 403 -20.76 17.56 1.98
N LEU A 404 -20.53 18.12 3.17
CA LEU A 404 -21.23 17.74 4.37
C LEU A 404 -22.71 18.15 4.33
N ASP A 405 -23.05 19.27 3.68
CA ASP A 405 -24.41 19.71 3.44
C ASP A 405 -25.17 18.68 2.61
N LEU A 406 -24.57 18.20 1.50
CA LEU A 406 -25.20 17.17 0.65
C LEU A 406 -25.33 15.82 1.37
N ILE A 407 -24.34 15.40 2.14
CA ILE A 407 -24.40 14.17 2.97
C ILE A 407 -25.53 14.28 4.01
N ALA A 408 -25.70 15.44 4.66
CA ALA A 408 -26.79 15.65 5.60
C ALA A 408 -28.18 15.58 4.93
N GLY A 409 -28.28 16.08 3.69
CA GLY A 409 -29.49 15.93 2.87
C GLY A 409 -29.78 14.48 2.53
N ILE A 410 -28.76 13.72 2.11
CA ILE A 410 -28.85 12.28 1.82
C ILE A 410 -29.31 11.51 3.05
N GLU A 411 -28.63 11.68 4.20
CA GLU A 411 -28.98 11.00 5.44
C GLU A 411 -30.43 11.28 5.86
N THR A 412 -30.90 12.53 5.67
CA THR A 412 -32.29 12.91 5.93
C THR A 412 -33.26 12.09 5.08
N VAL A 413 -33.05 12.01 3.78
CA VAL A 413 -33.95 11.28 2.86
C VAL A 413 -33.93 9.78 3.11
N VAL A 414 -32.76 9.18 3.29
CA VAL A 414 -32.64 7.72 3.51
C VAL A 414 -33.23 7.32 4.86
N THR A 415 -33.17 8.19 5.87
CA THR A 415 -33.85 7.98 7.15
C THR A 415 -35.38 8.00 6.97
N GLU A 416 -35.93 8.96 6.20
CA GLU A 416 -37.37 9.01 5.90
C GLU A 416 -37.86 7.78 5.11
N MET A 417 -37.01 7.25 4.26
CA MET A 417 -37.32 6.06 3.46
C MET A 417 -37.06 4.74 4.21
N GLY A 418 -36.29 4.77 5.30
CA GLY A 418 -35.82 3.57 5.99
C GLY A 418 -34.92 2.70 5.09
N THR A 419 -34.15 3.32 4.17
CA THR A 419 -33.43 2.64 3.11
C THR A 419 -31.92 2.76 3.33
N PRO A 420 -31.24 1.67 3.67
CA PRO A 420 -29.77 1.69 3.76
C PRO A 420 -29.11 1.90 2.39
N VAL A 421 -28.03 2.67 2.36
CA VAL A 421 -27.34 3.06 1.13
C VAL A 421 -25.82 2.89 1.23
N ILE A 422 -25.16 2.89 0.08
CA ILE A 422 -23.71 2.97 -0.06
C ILE A 422 -23.36 4.32 -0.67
N ILE A 423 -22.46 5.05 -0.02
CA ILE A 423 -21.92 6.31 -0.53
C ILE A 423 -20.64 6.03 -1.28
N GLU A 424 -20.59 6.48 -2.55
CA GLU A 424 -19.43 6.34 -3.43
C GLU A 424 -19.20 7.61 -4.27
N GLY A 425 -18.25 7.58 -5.19
CA GLY A 425 -17.96 8.71 -6.07
C GLY A 425 -16.84 9.59 -5.55
N GLU A 426 -16.99 10.90 -5.68
CA GLU A 426 -15.98 11.84 -5.23
C GLU A 426 -15.87 11.88 -3.70
N THR A 427 -14.64 11.97 -3.24
CA THR A 427 -14.35 12.09 -1.79
C THR A 427 -14.57 13.52 -1.31
N PRO A 428 -14.72 13.75 0.01
CA PRO A 428 -14.63 15.10 0.54
C PRO A 428 -13.35 15.80 0.08
N PRO A 429 -13.37 17.10 -0.19
CA PRO A 429 -12.15 17.87 -0.42
C PRO A 429 -11.12 17.66 0.69
N ARG A 430 -9.84 17.74 0.35
CA ARG A 430 -8.77 17.64 1.35
C ARG A 430 -8.91 18.78 2.35
N ASP A 431 -9.03 18.43 3.63
CA ASP A 431 -9.36 19.37 4.68
C ASP A 431 -8.70 18.97 6.01
N PRO A 432 -7.89 19.84 6.62
CA PRO A 432 -7.24 19.55 7.89
C PRO A 432 -8.23 19.41 9.08
N ARG A 433 -9.50 19.83 8.92
CA ARG A 433 -10.56 19.69 9.93
C ARG A 433 -11.17 18.28 9.94
N LEU A 434 -10.86 17.44 8.93
CA LEU A 434 -11.27 16.04 8.83
C LEU A 434 -10.10 15.10 9.09
N ASN A 435 -10.40 13.99 9.74
CA ASN A 435 -9.54 12.81 9.74
C ASN A 435 -10.03 11.81 8.68
N LYS A 436 -9.10 10.99 8.22
CA LYS A 436 -9.36 9.92 7.26
C LYS A 436 -8.58 8.67 7.65
N LEU A 437 -9.27 7.53 7.65
CA LEU A 437 -8.68 6.20 7.66
C LEU A 437 -9.12 5.52 6.36
N ALA A 438 -8.24 4.78 5.68
CA ALA A 438 -8.63 4.07 4.48
C ALA A 438 -8.03 2.66 4.41
N VAL A 439 -8.78 1.75 3.79
CA VAL A 439 -8.35 0.39 3.45
C VAL A 439 -8.36 0.26 1.93
N THR A 440 -7.20 -0.04 1.36
CA THR A 440 -6.97 -0.09 -0.09
C THR A 440 -6.30 -1.39 -0.49
N PRO A 441 -6.61 -1.96 -1.66
CA PRO A 441 -5.90 -3.11 -2.18
C PRO A 441 -4.64 -2.66 -2.91
N ASP A 442 -3.57 -3.42 -2.73
CA ASP A 442 -2.35 -3.30 -3.53
C ASP A 442 -1.92 -4.69 -4.03
N PRO A 443 -1.07 -4.82 -5.06
CA PRO A 443 -0.62 -6.13 -5.48
C PRO A 443 -0.08 -6.95 -4.31
N GLY A 444 -0.69 -8.11 -4.07
CA GLY A 444 -0.30 -9.01 -3.00
C GLY A 444 -0.77 -8.65 -1.59
N VAL A 445 -1.35 -7.48 -1.32
CA VAL A 445 -1.69 -7.02 0.03
C VAL A 445 -3.00 -6.26 0.12
N ILE A 446 -3.50 -6.08 1.34
CA ILE A 446 -4.43 -5.03 1.74
C ILE A 446 -3.63 -4.02 2.58
N GLU A 447 -3.72 -2.75 2.24
CA GLU A 447 -3.03 -1.65 2.90
C GLU A 447 -4.02 -0.86 3.75
N VAL A 448 -3.62 -0.49 4.96
CA VAL A 448 -4.37 0.41 5.84
C VAL A 448 -3.66 1.75 5.92
N ASN A 449 -4.25 2.78 5.34
CA ASN A 449 -3.76 4.15 5.45
C ASN A 449 -4.29 4.75 6.77
N MET A 450 -3.48 4.70 7.81
CA MET A 450 -3.89 5.17 9.13
C MET A 450 -3.91 6.70 9.24
N HIS A 451 -4.79 7.22 10.08
CA HIS A 451 -4.82 8.64 10.39
C HIS A 451 -3.62 9.06 11.27
N PRO A 452 -3.17 10.33 11.16
CA PRO A 452 -1.95 10.77 11.83
C PRO A 452 -2.07 10.80 13.35
N SER A 453 -0.98 10.42 14.04
CA SER A 453 -0.82 10.44 15.50
C SER A 453 0.14 11.57 15.90
N LYS A 454 -0.20 12.34 16.94
CA LYS A 454 0.65 13.40 17.47
C LYS A 454 1.61 12.88 18.53
N THR A 455 1.08 12.12 19.47
CA THR A 455 1.82 11.60 20.61
C THR A 455 2.24 10.15 20.39
N TRP A 456 3.17 9.70 21.21
CA TRP A 456 3.61 8.31 21.26
C TRP A 456 2.45 7.39 21.65
N ASP A 457 1.67 7.78 22.66
CA ASP A 457 0.51 6.99 23.11
C ASP A 457 -0.51 6.80 22.00
N GLU A 458 -0.87 7.86 21.28
CA GLU A 458 -1.78 7.75 20.13
C GLU A 458 -1.23 6.82 19.04
N LEU A 459 0.07 6.84 18.81
CA LEU A 459 0.72 6.00 17.81
C LEU A 459 0.72 4.53 18.22
N VAL A 460 1.00 4.25 19.50
CA VAL A 460 0.95 2.89 20.08
C VAL A 460 -0.46 2.35 19.99
N GLU A 461 -1.44 3.08 20.54
CA GLU A 461 -2.84 2.66 20.57
C GLU A 461 -3.36 2.35 19.15
N ARG A 462 -3.15 3.28 18.21
CA ARG A 462 -3.63 3.12 16.82
C ARG A 462 -2.99 1.95 16.12
N THR A 463 -1.69 1.77 16.28
CA THR A 463 -0.96 0.66 15.67
C THR A 463 -1.43 -0.68 16.23
N GLU A 464 -1.55 -0.81 17.55
CA GLU A 464 -2.00 -2.06 18.18
C GLU A 464 -3.45 -2.40 17.80
N ILE A 465 -4.35 -1.41 17.76
CA ILE A 465 -5.75 -1.60 17.30
C ILE A 465 -5.78 -2.07 15.84
N ILE A 466 -5.01 -1.46 14.94
CA ILE A 466 -5.00 -1.84 13.52
C ILE A 466 -4.55 -3.30 13.34
N TYR A 467 -3.47 -3.70 14.03
CA TYR A 467 -2.99 -5.09 13.96
C TYR A 467 -4.00 -6.08 14.56
N GLU A 468 -4.65 -5.73 15.67
CA GLU A 468 -5.65 -6.59 16.29
C GLU A 468 -6.91 -6.73 15.43
N GLU A 469 -7.44 -5.62 14.87
CA GLU A 469 -8.63 -5.70 14.01
C GLU A 469 -8.32 -6.38 12.67
N ALA A 470 -7.10 -6.25 12.15
CA ALA A 470 -6.65 -7.05 11.00
C ALA A 470 -6.62 -8.55 11.36
N ARG A 471 -6.09 -8.92 12.52
CA ARG A 471 -6.08 -10.30 13.02
C ARG A 471 -7.51 -10.86 13.17
N GLN A 472 -8.44 -10.06 13.70
CA GLN A 472 -9.86 -10.44 13.82
C GLN A 472 -10.53 -10.60 12.45
N THR A 473 -10.00 -9.95 11.42
CA THR A 473 -10.45 -10.08 10.02
C THR A 473 -9.73 -11.21 9.27
N ARG A 474 -8.95 -12.06 9.98
CA ARG A 474 -8.14 -13.13 9.37
C ARG A 474 -7.07 -12.60 8.41
N LEU A 475 -6.50 -11.45 8.74
CA LEU A 475 -5.37 -10.82 8.07
C LEU A 475 -4.17 -10.81 9.00
N GLY A 476 -2.98 -11.05 8.46
CA GLY A 476 -1.72 -11.09 9.21
C GLY A 476 -0.62 -10.35 8.49
N THR A 477 0.53 -10.25 9.16
CA THR A 477 1.71 -9.53 8.69
C THR A 477 2.83 -10.44 8.24
N GLU A 478 2.65 -11.75 8.34
CA GLU A 478 3.67 -12.75 8.08
C GLU A 478 3.38 -13.54 6.81
N LYS A 479 4.44 -13.82 6.10
CA LYS A 479 4.45 -14.72 4.96
C LYS A 479 5.71 -15.57 4.99
N PHE A 480 5.60 -16.82 4.59
CA PHE A 480 6.73 -17.74 4.56
C PHE A 480 7.00 -18.20 3.13
N MET A 481 8.27 -18.42 2.81
CA MET A 481 8.66 -19.10 1.59
C MET A 481 8.62 -20.62 1.78
N LEU A 482 8.58 -21.36 0.68
CA LEU A 482 8.59 -22.84 0.70
C LEU A 482 9.75 -23.41 1.51
N ASP A 483 10.88 -22.74 1.52
CA ASP A 483 12.08 -23.12 2.25
C ASP A 483 12.09 -22.72 3.72
N GLY A 484 11.01 -22.10 4.20
CA GLY A 484 10.86 -21.66 5.57
C GLY A 484 11.49 -20.28 5.86
N ARG A 485 11.99 -19.55 4.87
CA ARG A 485 12.38 -18.15 5.08
C ARG A 485 11.16 -17.34 5.41
N HIS A 486 11.29 -16.45 6.41
CA HIS A 486 10.24 -15.53 6.79
C HIS A 486 10.38 -14.25 5.97
N THR A 487 9.32 -13.85 5.33
CA THR A 487 9.22 -12.58 4.60
C THR A 487 8.15 -11.72 5.24
N GLY A 488 8.20 -10.42 5.04
CA GLY A 488 7.06 -9.55 5.29
C GLY A 488 5.96 -9.79 4.26
N THR A 489 4.94 -8.95 4.28
CA THR A 489 3.78 -9.06 3.37
C THR A 489 4.14 -8.83 1.90
N GLY A 490 5.27 -8.16 1.63
CA GLY A 490 5.69 -7.71 0.31
C GLY A 490 5.12 -6.34 -0.10
N GLY A 491 4.23 -5.75 0.70
CA GLY A 491 3.62 -4.44 0.43
C GLY A 491 4.30 -3.26 1.13
N GLY A 492 5.13 -3.53 2.13
CA GLY A 492 5.79 -2.50 2.92
C GLY A 492 5.02 -2.09 4.18
N ASN A 493 5.68 -1.27 4.99
CA ASN A 493 5.15 -0.59 6.18
C ASN A 493 5.60 0.87 6.10
N HIS A 494 5.12 1.59 5.09
CA HIS A 494 5.56 2.95 4.88
C HIS A 494 5.21 3.83 6.07
N ILE A 495 6.16 4.67 6.48
CA ILE A 495 5.98 5.58 7.61
C ILE A 495 5.82 6.99 7.06
N ILE A 496 4.78 7.69 7.50
CA ILE A 496 4.46 9.04 7.05
C ILE A 496 4.80 10.03 8.15
N ILE A 497 5.60 11.02 7.80
CA ILE A 497 5.98 12.16 8.66
C ILE A 497 5.25 13.40 8.15
N GLY A 498 4.58 14.13 9.05
CA GLY A 498 3.85 15.34 8.71
C GLY A 498 3.46 16.17 9.91
N ALA A 499 2.36 16.90 9.79
CA ALA A 499 1.74 17.65 10.86
C ALA A 499 0.21 17.67 10.72
N GLU A 500 -0.48 18.31 11.65
CA GLU A 500 -1.95 18.43 11.59
C GLU A 500 -2.45 19.27 10.41
N THR A 501 -1.65 20.28 10.05
CA THR A 501 -1.89 21.12 8.87
C THR A 501 -0.62 21.17 8.02
N PRO A 502 -0.73 21.41 6.73
CA PRO A 502 0.45 21.51 5.87
C PRO A 502 1.45 22.60 6.31
N GLN A 503 0.96 23.71 6.88
CA GLN A 503 1.79 24.81 7.37
C GLN A 503 2.60 24.44 8.61
N ASP A 504 2.10 23.51 9.41
CA ASP A 504 2.78 23.04 10.61
C ASP A 504 3.83 21.96 10.30
N SER A 505 3.88 21.48 9.07
CA SER A 505 4.83 20.43 8.64
C SER A 505 6.26 20.77 9.09
N PRO A 506 6.91 19.91 9.87
CA PRO A 506 8.27 20.18 10.33
C PRO A 506 9.25 20.29 9.17
N ILE A 507 9.01 19.57 8.09
CA ILE A 507 9.84 19.61 6.89
C ILE A 507 9.66 20.94 6.11
N LEU A 508 8.42 21.45 5.99
CA LEU A 508 8.18 22.73 5.30
C LEU A 508 8.62 23.92 6.13
N ARG A 509 8.52 23.82 7.46
CA ARG A 509 9.03 24.84 8.40
C ARG A 509 10.56 24.85 8.48
N ARG A 510 11.17 23.68 8.39
CA ARG A 510 12.61 23.44 8.51
C ARG A 510 13.08 22.47 7.42
N PRO A 511 13.25 22.92 6.17
CA PRO A 511 13.69 22.05 5.07
C PRO A 511 15.09 21.45 5.29
N ASP A 512 15.90 22.04 6.13
CA ASP A 512 17.17 21.49 6.61
C ASP A 512 16.99 20.18 7.41
N LEU A 513 15.80 19.93 7.96
CA LEU A 513 15.47 18.64 8.55
C LEU A 513 15.40 17.53 7.49
N LEU A 514 14.79 17.80 6.32
CA LEU A 514 14.79 16.84 5.20
C LEU A 514 16.22 16.56 4.72
N ARG A 515 17.03 17.61 4.53
CA ARG A 515 18.44 17.45 4.21
C ARG A 515 19.16 16.58 5.24
N SER A 516 18.97 16.85 6.53
CA SER A 516 19.58 16.09 7.61
C SER A 516 19.21 14.60 7.56
N LEU A 517 17.91 14.29 7.34
CA LEU A 517 17.43 12.92 7.22
C LEU A 517 18.03 12.22 5.98
N LEU A 518 18.02 12.89 4.82
CA LEU A 518 18.57 12.32 3.59
C LEU A 518 20.08 12.05 3.71
N THR A 519 20.84 12.99 4.27
CA THR A 519 22.28 12.85 4.46
C THR A 519 22.60 11.75 5.48
N TYR A 520 21.87 11.71 6.59
CA TYR A 520 22.08 10.71 7.61
C TYR A 520 21.76 9.30 7.13
N TRP A 521 20.67 9.16 6.36
CA TRP A 521 20.29 7.89 5.74
C TRP A 521 21.32 7.39 4.74
N GLN A 522 21.85 8.28 3.90
CA GLN A 522 22.95 7.96 2.98
C GLN A 522 24.21 7.52 3.73
N ASN A 523 24.52 8.18 4.83
CA ASN A 523 25.75 7.93 5.57
C ASN A 523 25.65 6.70 6.50
N HIS A 524 24.45 6.25 6.83
CA HIS A 524 24.17 5.06 7.63
C HIS A 524 23.37 4.00 6.85
N PRO A 525 24.04 3.17 6.02
CA PRO A 525 23.37 2.17 5.19
C PRO A 525 22.55 1.13 5.96
N SER A 526 22.82 0.93 7.24
CA SER A 526 22.01 0.05 8.09
C SER A 526 20.54 0.45 8.15
N LEU A 527 20.23 1.75 8.07
CA LEU A 527 18.86 2.26 8.07
C LEU A 527 18.08 1.78 6.82
N SER A 528 18.76 1.68 5.68
CA SER A 528 18.18 1.10 4.47
C SER A 528 18.06 -0.43 4.54
N TRP A 529 19.11 -1.13 5.02
CA TRP A 529 19.18 -2.58 4.91
C TRP A 529 18.47 -3.34 6.03
N LEU A 530 18.49 -2.84 7.26
CA LEU A 530 17.84 -3.52 8.40
C LEU A 530 16.32 -3.56 8.24
N PHE A 531 15.75 -2.49 7.71
CA PHE A 531 14.29 -2.32 7.62
C PHE A 531 13.71 -2.63 6.24
N SER A 532 14.55 -2.85 5.22
CA SER A 532 14.10 -3.15 3.85
C SER A 532 13.52 -4.55 3.70
N GLY A 533 12.97 -4.86 2.52
CA GLY A 533 12.55 -6.19 2.11
C GLY A 533 13.71 -7.18 1.94
N LEU A 534 13.40 -8.47 1.99
CA LEU A 534 14.37 -9.55 1.76
C LEU A 534 14.91 -9.52 0.31
N PHE A 535 14.11 -9.06 -0.64
CA PHE A 535 14.44 -9.07 -2.06
C PHE A 535 14.78 -7.66 -2.54
N ILE A 536 16.04 -7.44 -2.88
CA ILE A 536 16.54 -6.16 -3.36
C ILE A 536 16.63 -6.20 -4.89
N GLY A 537 15.58 -5.73 -5.52
CA GLY A 537 15.47 -5.67 -6.98
C GLY A 537 15.05 -4.29 -7.49
N PRO A 538 14.81 -4.13 -8.79
CA PRO A 538 14.47 -2.83 -9.40
C PRO A 538 13.16 -2.23 -8.93
N THR A 539 12.34 -3.00 -8.23
CA THR A 539 11.07 -2.54 -7.67
C THR A 539 11.12 -2.32 -6.17
N SER A 540 12.23 -2.63 -5.51
CA SER A 540 12.43 -2.31 -4.10
C SER A 540 12.62 -0.81 -3.88
N GLN A 541 12.30 -0.34 -2.68
CA GLN A 541 12.52 1.05 -2.25
C GLN A 541 13.80 1.19 -1.40
N ALA A 542 14.76 0.31 -1.60
CA ALA A 542 16.09 0.37 -1.02
C ALA A 542 17.11 0.72 -2.12
N PRO A 543 18.35 1.12 -1.80
CA PRO A 543 19.35 1.42 -2.82
C PRO A 543 19.54 0.26 -3.79
N ARG A 544 19.38 0.50 -5.09
CA ARG A 544 19.48 -0.52 -6.14
C ARG A 544 20.86 -0.54 -6.76
N ILE A 545 21.27 -1.70 -7.26
CA ILE A 545 22.60 -1.89 -7.83
C ILE A 545 22.85 -1.02 -9.08
N ASP A 546 21.81 -0.75 -9.84
CA ASP A 546 21.85 0.11 -11.04
C ASP A 546 21.80 1.61 -10.73
N GLU A 547 21.51 2.00 -9.48
CA GLU A 547 21.37 3.38 -9.02
C GLU A 547 22.44 3.81 -8.02
N ALA A 548 23.31 2.94 -7.59
CA ALA A 548 24.43 3.24 -6.69
C ALA A 548 25.51 4.08 -7.42
N ARG A 549 25.12 5.22 -7.98
CA ARG A 549 25.98 6.13 -8.75
C ARG A 549 26.40 7.33 -7.93
N ASN A 550 27.63 7.72 -8.09
CA ASN A 550 28.13 8.97 -7.50
C ASN A 550 27.50 10.22 -8.11
N ASP A 551 27.02 10.15 -9.35
CA ASP A 551 26.41 11.26 -10.08
C ASP A 551 25.16 11.81 -9.38
N SER A 552 24.25 10.94 -8.94
CA SER A 552 23.05 11.35 -8.22
C SER A 552 23.37 12.02 -6.89
N LEU A 553 24.43 11.60 -6.21
CA LEU A 553 24.90 12.26 -4.98
C LEU A 553 25.48 13.64 -5.27
N TYR A 554 26.14 13.84 -6.41
CA TYR A 554 26.63 15.15 -6.82
C TYR A 554 25.47 16.15 -7.01
N GLU A 555 24.43 15.76 -7.72
CA GLU A 555 23.24 16.59 -7.92
C GLU A 555 22.52 16.89 -6.58
N LEU A 556 22.49 15.91 -5.69
CA LEU A 556 21.92 16.10 -4.36
C LEU A 556 22.74 17.11 -3.52
N GLU A 557 24.09 17.09 -3.61
CA GLU A 557 24.95 18.07 -2.98
C GLU A 557 24.70 19.49 -3.53
N VAL A 558 24.47 19.63 -4.84
CA VAL A 558 24.12 20.90 -5.47
C VAL A 558 22.78 21.42 -4.93
N ALA A 559 21.79 20.55 -4.84
CA ALA A 559 20.49 20.90 -4.26
C ALA A 559 20.60 21.32 -2.79
N PHE A 560 21.42 20.64 -1.99
CA PHE A 560 21.68 21.02 -0.60
C PHE A 560 22.34 22.41 -0.47
N LYS A 561 23.33 22.70 -1.31
CA LYS A 561 23.97 24.02 -1.35
C LYS A 561 22.99 25.12 -1.70
N GLU A 562 22.10 24.87 -2.65
CA GLU A 562 21.07 25.83 -3.03
C GLU A 562 20.04 26.04 -1.90
N LEU A 563 19.65 24.95 -1.21
CA LEU A 563 18.80 25.04 -0.04
C LEU A 563 19.44 25.90 1.05
N ASP A 564 20.71 25.62 1.41
CA ASP A 564 21.45 26.39 2.40
C ASP A 564 21.60 27.87 2.02
N ARG A 565 21.85 28.13 0.73
CA ARG A 565 21.93 29.49 0.22
C ARG A 565 20.63 30.27 0.46
N ASN A 566 19.48 29.62 0.18
CA ASN A 566 18.17 30.24 0.42
C ASN A 566 17.92 30.49 1.91
N ILE A 567 18.16 29.51 2.76
CA ILE A 567 18.00 29.64 4.22
C ILE A 567 18.89 30.76 4.76
N ASN A 568 20.17 30.82 4.37
CA ASN A 568 21.12 31.81 4.86
C ASN A 568 20.84 33.20 4.36
N THR A 569 20.35 33.35 3.11
CA THR A 569 20.12 34.65 2.49
C THR A 569 18.80 35.26 2.90
N PHE A 570 17.75 34.46 2.99
CA PHE A 570 16.38 34.95 3.17
C PHE A 570 15.77 34.56 4.53
N GLY A 571 16.43 33.68 5.29
CA GLY A 571 15.89 33.12 6.54
C GLY A 571 14.63 32.24 6.35
N TYR A 572 14.27 31.99 5.10
CA TYR A 572 13.05 31.29 4.74
C TYR A 572 13.21 30.59 3.39
N THR A 573 12.63 29.40 3.26
CA THR A 573 12.56 28.65 2.01
C THR A 573 11.10 28.49 1.62
N PRO A 574 10.69 28.98 0.44
CA PRO A 574 9.33 28.77 -0.02
C PRO A 574 9.02 27.27 -0.15
N PRO A 575 7.85 26.79 0.27
CA PRO A 575 7.49 25.36 0.21
C PRO A 575 7.68 24.72 -1.17
N TRP A 576 7.34 25.45 -2.24
CA TRP A 576 7.50 24.98 -3.62
C TRP A 576 8.97 24.78 -4.04
N LEU A 577 9.91 25.51 -3.41
CA LEU A 577 11.33 25.38 -3.75
C LEU A 577 11.89 24.04 -3.26
N CYS A 578 11.49 23.58 -2.09
CA CYS A 578 11.85 22.25 -1.57
C CYS A 578 11.45 21.15 -2.56
N ASP A 579 10.22 21.21 -3.06
CA ASP A 579 9.75 20.31 -4.09
C ASP A 579 10.60 20.38 -5.37
N ARG A 580 10.87 21.59 -5.87
CA ARG A 580 11.65 21.76 -7.11
C ARG A 580 13.11 21.32 -7.00
N LEU A 581 13.72 21.45 -5.83
CA LEU A 581 15.09 21.01 -5.60
C LEU A 581 15.23 19.49 -5.56
N PHE A 582 14.25 18.77 -4.98
CA PHE A 582 14.42 17.36 -4.65
C PHE A 582 13.55 16.39 -5.46
N ARG A 583 12.45 16.84 -6.07
CA ARG A 583 11.49 15.97 -6.78
C ARG A 583 12.15 15.03 -7.78
N ASN A 584 13.07 15.53 -8.61
CA ASN A 584 13.74 14.77 -9.64
C ASN A 584 15.05 14.10 -9.18
N LEU A 585 15.36 14.18 -7.88
CA LEU A 585 16.50 13.49 -7.25
C LEU A 585 16.07 12.32 -6.37
N LEU A 586 14.83 12.35 -5.89
CA LEU A 586 14.22 11.30 -5.08
C LEU A 586 13.35 10.38 -5.96
N ILE A 587 13.99 9.79 -6.96
CA ILE A 587 13.35 8.95 -7.99
C ILE A 587 14.24 7.75 -8.31
N ASP A 588 13.67 6.75 -9.00
CA ASP A 588 14.45 5.69 -9.61
C ASP A 588 15.02 6.11 -10.99
N ALA A 589 15.80 5.26 -11.61
CA ALA A 589 16.37 5.49 -12.95
C ALA A 589 15.30 5.69 -14.05
N SER A 590 14.06 5.28 -13.81
CA SER A 590 12.91 5.52 -14.72
C SER A 590 12.14 6.80 -14.42
N GLY A 591 12.52 7.57 -13.40
CA GLY A 591 11.82 8.79 -12.97
C GLY A 591 10.63 8.53 -12.03
N ASN A 592 10.53 7.32 -11.45
CA ASN A 592 9.42 6.95 -10.59
C ASN A 592 9.69 7.32 -9.12
N THR A 593 8.95 8.28 -8.58
CA THR A 593 9.04 8.75 -7.19
C THR A 593 8.64 7.69 -6.16
N HIS A 594 7.84 6.70 -6.57
CA HIS A 594 7.41 5.59 -5.69
C HIS A 594 8.49 4.51 -5.49
N ARG A 595 9.66 4.65 -6.08
CA ARG A 595 10.78 3.71 -5.96
C ARG A 595 11.94 4.24 -5.13
N SER A 596 11.86 5.47 -4.67
CA SER A 596 12.82 6.08 -3.74
C SER A 596 12.49 5.69 -2.29
N GLU A 597 13.50 5.72 -1.42
CA GLU A 597 13.34 5.51 0.03
C GLU A 597 12.54 6.64 0.69
N PHE A 598 12.61 7.84 0.12
CA PHE A 598 11.88 9.03 0.53
C PHE A 598 11.00 9.49 -0.62
N SER A 599 9.70 9.63 -0.39
CA SER A 599 8.80 10.26 -1.34
C SER A 599 8.31 11.60 -0.79
N ILE A 600 8.40 12.63 -1.61
CA ILE A 600 7.93 13.99 -1.30
C ILE A 600 6.72 14.40 -2.15
N ASP A 601 6.07 13.47 -2.83
CA ASP A 601 4.92 13.72 -3.71
C ASP A 601 3.76 14.42 -3.00
N LYS A 602 3.63 14.16 -1.70
CA LYS A 602 2.61 14.74 -0.83
C LYS A 602 3.13 15.92 0.02
N LEU A 603 4.38 16.37 -0.19
CA LEU A 603 4.99 17.44 0.59
C LEU A 603 4.46 18.81 0.14
N TYR A 604 4.78 19.20 -1.07
CA TYR A 604 4.26 20.43 -1.67
C TYR A 604 4.37 20.37 -3.20
N ALA A 605 3.42 19.72 -3.85
CA ALA A 605 3.34 19.74 -5.31
C ALA A 605 2.65 21.04 -5.77
N PRO A 606 3.37 21.97 -6.47
CA PRO A 606 2.80 23.25 -6.83
C PRO A 606 1.56 23.17 -7.74
N GLU A 607 1.49 22.13 -8.56
CA GLU A 607 0.47 21.93 -9.57
C GLU A 607 -0.85 21.35 -9.01
N SER A 608 -0.84 20.81 -7.81
CA SER A 608 -1.97 20.04 -7.27
C SER A 608 -2.25 20.34 -5.80
N ALA A 609 -3.49 20.67 -5.47
CA ALA A 609 -3.93 20.81 -4.10
C ALA A 609 -3.82 19.47 -3.32
N SER A 610 -4.02 18.34 -3.98
CA SER A 610 -3.88 17.01 -3.38
C SER A 610 -2.43 16.63 -3.04
N GLY A 611 -1.46 17.31 -3.63
CA GLY A 611 -0.03 17.16 -3.35
C GLY A 611 0.53 18.14 -2.31
N ARG A 612 -0.28 19.06 -1.75
CA ARG A 612 0.15 20.08 -0.77
C ARG A 612 -0.27 19.70 0.63
N LEU A 613 0.18 18.56 1.11
CA LEU A 613 -0.25 18.00 2.40
C LEU A 613 0.82 18.15 3.49
N GLY A 614 2.03 18.60 3.16
CA GLY A 614 3.12 18.74 4.12
C GLY A 614 3.70 17.40 4.60
N LEU A 615 3.53 16.33 3.81
CA LEU A 615 3.88 14.95 4.20
C LEU A 615 5.12 14.45 3.46
N VAL A 616 5.99 13.76 4.19
CA VAL A 616 7.07 12.93 3.64
C VAL A 616 6.76 11.47 3.95
N GLU A 617 6.88 10.63 2.96
CA GLU A 617 6.67 9.18 3.08
C GLU A 617 8.02 8.47 3.06
N MET A 618 8.32 7.75 4.15
CA MET A 618 9.50 6.90 4.30
C MET A 618 9.14 5.51 3.78
N ARG A 619 9.64 5.14 2.62
CA ARG A 619 9.20 3.94 1.89
C ARG A 619 10.09 2.72 2.08
N ALA A 620 11.28 2.89 2.66
CA ALA A 620 12.26 1.82 2.82
C ALA A 620 11.88 0.71 3.81
N PHE A 621 10.74 0.82 4.48
CA PHE A 621 10.34 -0.10 5.53
C PHE A 621 9.49 -1.25 5.00
N GLU A 622 9.93 -2.49 5.24
CA GLU A 622 9.10 -3.67 5.07
C GLU A 622 8.20 -3.87 6.29
N MET A 623 7.04 -4.52 6.06
CA MET A 623 6.12 -4.87 7.13
C MET A 623 6.76 -5.82 8.14
N PRO A 624 6.96 -5.43 9.40
CA PRO A 624 7.49 -6.30 10.43
C PRO A 624 6.41 -7.26 10.95
N PRO A 625 6.80 -8.43 11.48
CA PRO A 625 5.84 -9.43 11.95
C PRO A 625 5.01 -9.04 13.17
N HIS A 626 5.35 -7.97 13.87
CA HIS A 626 4.68 -7.57 15.11
C HIS A 626 4.53 -6.05 15.24
N ALA A 627 3.38 -5.58 15.79
CA ALA A 627 3.08 -4.17 16.00
C ALA A 627 4.18 -3.41 16.77
N ARG A 628 4.69 -4.01 17.85
CA ARG A 628 5.76 -3.39 18.67
C ARG A 628 7.08 -3.25 17.90
N MET A 629 7.35 -4.09 16.91
CA MET A 629 8.52 -3.91 16.03
C MET A 629 8.29 -2.71 15.09
N SER A 630 7.11 -2.56 14.53
CA SER A 630 6.75 -1.36 13.75
C SER A 630 6.89 -0.09 14.60
N LEU A 631 6.41 -0.11 15.83
CA LEU A 631 6.55 1.01 16.77
C LEU A 631 8.01 1.34 17.10
N ALA A 632 8.89 0.35 17.24
CA ALA A 632 10.31 0.60 17.41
C ALA A 632 10.95 1.31 16.20
N GLN A 633 10.51 1.00 14.97
CA GLN A 633 10.92 1.73 13.76
C GLN A 633 10.47 3.19 13.81
N HIS A 634 9.20 3.43 14.18
CA HIS A 634 8.68 4.78 14.37
C HIS A 634 9.44 5.56 15.44
N LEU A 635 9.82 4.90 16.52
CA LEU A 635 10.55 5.54 17.62
C LEU A 635 11.94 6.02 17.18
N VAL A 636 12.65 5.24 16.37
CA VAL A 636 13.93 5.67 15.77
C VAL A 636 13.75 6.95 14.96
N LEU A 637 12.73 6.99 14.11
CA LEU A 637 12.44 8.18 13.29
C LEU A 637 12.05 9.38 14.14
N ARG A 638 11.23 9.22 15.18
CA ARG A 638 10.89 10.29 16.13
C ARG A 638 12.14 10.83 16.82
N GLY A 639 13.03 9.94 17.28
CA GLY A 639 14.31 10.32 17.87
C GLY A 639 15.23 11.08 16.92
N LEU A 640 15.32 10.63 15.66
CA LEU A 640 16.11 11.32 14.63
C LEU A 640 15.52 12.70 14.27
N VAL A 641 14.19 12.82 14.17
CA VAL A 641 13.53 14.11 13.96
C VAL A 641 13.83 15.06 15.11
N ALA A 642 13.66 14.62 16.37
CA ALA A 642 13.95 15.44 17.54
C ALA A 642 15.43 15.86 17.59
N LYS A 643 16.35 14.93 17.33
CA LYS A 643 17.79 15.19 17.26
C LYS A 643 18.13 16.25 16.21
N PHE A 644 17.65 16.07 14.98
CA PHE A 644 18.00 16.97 13.88
C PHE A 644 17.23 18.29 13.89
N TRP A 645 16.12 18.36 14.59
CA TRP A 645 15.46 19.63 14.88
C TRP A 645 16.31 20.51 15.80
N ASN A 646 16.94 19.91 16.81
CA ASN A 646 17.83 20.59 17.74
C ASN A 646 19.20 20.87 17.13
N GLU A 647 19.77 19.86 16.45
CA GLU A 647 21.09 19.95 15.83
C GLU A 647 21.06 19.34 14.43
N PRO A 648 20.94 20.18 13.37
CA PRO A 648 20.92 19.70 12.00
C PRO A 648 22.19 18.94 11.62
N TYR A 649 22.02 17.80 10.95
CA TYR A 649 23.13 16.98 10.45
C TYR A 649 23.70 17.58 9.16
N LYS A 650 24.93 18.11 9.24
CA LYS A 650 25.57 18.87 8.16
C LYS A 650 26.78 18.18 7.53
N ASN A 651 27.00 16.90 7.85
CA ASN A 651 28.10 16.15 7.26
C ASN A 651 27.95 16.02 5.73
N ASP A 652 29.07 15.79 5.05
CA ASP A 652 29.05 15.51 3.63
C ASP A 652 28.45 14.10 3.34
N LEU A 653 27.93 13.94 2.13
CA LEU A 653 27.43 12.64 1.66
C LEU A 653 28.58 11.66 1.44
N VAL A 654 28.50 10.49 2.04
CA VAL A 654 29.47 9.42 1.83
C VAL A 654 29.18 8.69 0.52
N ARG A 655 30.20 8.53 -0.30
CA ARG A 655 30.14 7.78 -1.57
C ARG A 655 30.62 6.34 -1.33
N TRP A 656 29.67 5.44 -1.12
CA TRP A 656 29.98 4.05 -0.80
C TRP A 656 30.44 3.26 -2.03
N GLY A 657 30.06 3.65 -3.24
CA GLY A 657 30.35 2.88 -4.44
C GLY A 657 29.77 1.45 -4.34
N THR A 658 30.58 0.44 -4.65
CA THR A 658 30.15 -0.96 -4.59
C THR A 658 29.99 -1.49 -3.17
N ASP A 659 30.57 -0.82 -2.18
CA ASP A 659 30.44 -1.22 -0.76
C ASP A 659 29.00 -1.27 -0.29
N ILE A 660 28.13 -0.41 -0.84
CA ILE A 660 26.71 -0.39 -0.50
C ILE A 660 26.03 -1.75 -0.74
N HIS A 661 26.48 -2.48 -1.78
CA HIS A 661 25.95 -3.79 -2.16
C HIS A 661 26.91 -4.95 -1.85
N ASP A 662 28.03 -4.68 -1.15
CA ASP A 662 28.94 -5.69 -0.66
C ASP A 662 28.87 -5.81 0.87
N ARG A 663 29.74 -5.10 1.59
CA ARG A 663 29.86 -5.25 3.05
C ARG A 663 28.61 -4.81 3.80
N TRP A 664 27.93 -3.74 3.35
CA TRP A 664 26.76 -3.21 4.06
C TRP A 664 25.54 -4.13 4.00
N MET A 665 25.51 -5.05 3.07
CA MET A 665 24.48 -6.10 3.00
C MET A 665 24.82 -7.33 3.87
N LEU A 666 25.96 -7.33 4.55
CA LEU A 666 26.34 -8.37 5.49
C LEU A 666 25.89 -8.00 6.91
N PRO A 667 25.26 -8.92 7.66
CA PRO A 667 24.73 -8.68 9.00
C PRO A 667 25.69 -7.94 9.95
N HIS A 668 26.97 -8.34 9.96
CA HIS A 668 27.96 -7.76 10.84
C HIS A 668 28.17 -6.25 10.63
N PHE A 669 28.31 -5.82 9.39
CA PHE A 669 28.54 -4.41 9.10
C PHE A 669 27.27 -3.59 9.27
N CYS A 670 26.10 -4.15 8.92
CA CYS A 670 24.81 -3.55 9.20
C CYS A 670 24.62 -3.36 10.73
N GLU A 671 24.98 -4.35 11.53
CA GLU A 671 24.94 -4.28 13.00
C GLU A 671 25.88 -3.18 13.53
N THR A 672 27.10 -3.11 13.02
CA THR A 672 28.11 -2.14 13.46
C THR A 672 27.64 -0.71 13.21
N ASP A 673 27.18 -0.42 11.99
CA ASP A 673 26.66 0.88 11.59
C ASP A 673 25.39 1.25 12.39
N PHE A 674 24.50 0.29 12.62
CA PHE A 674 23.29 0.55 13.40
C PHE A 674 23.61 0.83 14.88
N ARG A 675 24.67 0.24 15.42
CA ARG A 675 25.19 0.59 16.76
C ARG A 675 25.68 2.04 16.82
N ASP A 676 26.25 2.55 15.72
CA ASP A 676 26.64 3.95 15.62
C ASP A 676 25.40 4.86 15.62
N VAL A 677 24.33 4.50 14.88
CA VAL A 677 23.04 5.21 14.93
C VAL A 677 22.48 5.27 16.36
N ILE A 678 22.44 4.13 17.04
CA ILE A 678 22.00 4.05 18.45
C ILE A 678 22.93 4.89 19.35
N GLY A 679 24.23 4.86 19.10
CA GLY A 679 25.23 5.67 19.82
C GLY A 679 24.99 7.16 19.64
N ASP A 680 24.64 7.60 18.45
CA ASP A 680 24.33 9.00 18.14
C ASP A 680 23.03 9.49 18.78
N LEU A 681 22.01 8.63 18.82
CA LEU A 681 20.78 8.91 19.56
C LEU A 681 21.03 9.01 21.06
N LYS A 682 21.87 8.14 21.63
CA LYS A 682 22.29 8.22 23.04
C LYS A 682 23.03 9.52 23.36
N LYS A 683 23.97 9.94 22.50
CA LYS A 683 24.69 11.22 22.65
C LYS A 683 23.73 12.43 22.60
N ALA A 684 22.66 12.31 21.83
CA ALA A 684 21.61 13.33 21.75
C ALA A 684 20.67 13.33 22.98
N GLY A 685 20.87 12.45 23.95
CA GLY A 685 20.06 12.36 25.16
C GLY A 685 18.94 11.31 25.12
N TYR A 686 18.85 10.53 24.06
CA TYR A 686 17.84 9.49 23.88
C TYR A 686 18.45 8.10 24.15
N PRO A 687 18.18 7.47 25.30
CA PRO A 687 18.83 6.23 25.74
C PRO A 687 18.29 4.99 25.04
N PHE A 688 18.34 4.95 23.72
CA PHE A 688 18.02 3.74 22.96
C PHE A 688 18.94 2.57 23.36
N GLU A 689 18.41 1.37 23.41
CA GLU A 689 19.19 0.15 23.61
C GLU A 689 19.24 -0.66 22.30
N PHE A 690 20.45 -1.11 21.92
CA PHE A 690 20.63 -1.89 20.69
C PHE A 690 19.79 -3.17 20.70
N ASP A 691 19.63 -3.81 21.85
CA ASP A 691 18.91 -5.08 22.00
C ASP A 691 17.42 -4.97 21.66
N TRP A 692 16.85 -3.77 21.62
CA TRP A 692 15.49 -3.56 21.12
C TRP A 692 15.35 -3.87 19.64
N PHE A 693 16.44 -3.90 18.89
CA PHE A 693 16.46 -4.19 17.46
C PHE A 693 16.92 -5.61 17.13
N ALA A 694 17.25 -6.43 18.13
CA ALA A 694 17.60 -7.83 17.93
C ALA A 694 16.52 -8.61 17.16
N PRO A 695 15.20 -8.40 17.40
CA PRO A 695 14.15 -9.03 16.58
C PRO A 695 14.20 -8.62 15.11
N HIS A 696 14.56 -7.37 14.79
CA HIS A 696 14.71 -6.91 13.41
C HIS A 696 15.90 -7.55 12.72
N PHE A 697 17.04 -7.70 13.43
CA PHE A 697 18.20 -8.40 12.90
C PHE A 697 17.92 -9.86 12.64
N GLU A 698 17.19 -10.55 13.53
CA GLU A 698 16.83 -11.95 13.33
C GLU A 698 15.81 -12.12 12.19
N PHE A 699 14.87 -11.18 12.03
CA PHE A 699 13.92 -11.16 10.93
C PHE A 699 14.61 -10.95 9.58
N ARG A 700 15.56 -9.98 9.51
CA ARG A 700 16.25 -9.63 8.27
C ARG A 700 17.40 -10.58 7.93
N PHE A 701 18.15 -11.02 8.91
CA PHE A 701 19.34 -11.85 8.77
C PHE A 701 19.24 -13.13 9.62
N PRO A 702 18.26 -13.99 9.36
CA PRO A 702 18.02 -15.16 10.18
C PRO A 702 19.26 -16.05 10.24
N ARG A 703 19.51 -16.60 11.43
CA ARG A 703 20.58 -17.56 11.64
C ARG A 703 20.30 -18.86 10.89
N ILE A 704 21.31 -19.34 10.17
CA ILE A 704 21.30 -20.62 9.45
C ILE A 704 21.79 -21.76 10.39
N GLY A 705 22.89 -21.51 11.06
CA GLY A 705 23.44 -22.47 12.00
C GLY A 705 24.80 -22.06 12.56
N ASP A 706 25.29 -22.83 13.52
CA ASP A 706 26.56 -22.64 14.17
C ASP A 706 27.31 -23.97 14.30
N LEU A 707 28.64 -23.87 14.30
CA LEU A 707 29.57 -24.98 14.54
C LEU A 707 30.64 -24.52 15.52
N GLU A 708 30.84 -25.32 16.55
CA GLU A 708 32.00 -25.21 17.44
C GLU A 708 32.93 -26.41 17.22
N GLN A 709 34.19 -26.12 16.89
CA GLN A 709 35.18 -27.12 16.63
C GLN A 709 36.51 -26.72 17.28
N ARG A 710 36.88 -27.36 18.41
CA ARG A 710 37.98 -26.93 19.26
C ARG A 710 37.74 -25.48 19.72
N ASP A 711 38.72 -24.59 19.47
CA ASP A 711 38.66 -23.18 19.85
C ASP A 711 38.00 -22.29 18.79
N LEU A 712 37.58 -22.88 17.64
CA LEU A 712 36.95 -22.16 16.55
C LEU A 712 35.41 -22.25 16.66
N GLN A 713 34.78 -21.10 16.58
CA GLN A 713 33.34 -20.99 16.47
C GLN A 713 33.00 -20.37 15.12
N ILE A 714 32.04 -20.96 14.41
CA ILE A 714 31.53 -20.46 13.14
C ILE A 714 30.04 -20.24 13.27
N GLU A 715 29.57 -19.09 12.84
CA GLU A 715 28.16 -18.81 12.65
C GLU A 715 27.89 -18.51 11.16
N LEU A 716 26.82 -19.11 10.63
CA LEU A 716 26.29 -18.78 9.33
C LEU A 716 24.95 -18.04 9.50
N ARG A 717 24.80 -16.89 8.80
CA ARG A 717 23.56 -16.13 8.72
C ARG A 717 23.21 -15.82 7.28
N THR A 718 21.94 -15.70 6.96
CA THR A 718 21.48 -15.16 5.68
C THR A 718 21.98 -13.70 5.56
N ALA A 719 22.36 -13.30 4.34
CA ALA A 719 22.71 -11.94 4.00
C ALA A 719 21.86 -11.46 2.82
N LEU A 720 21.80 -10.14 2.61
CA LEU A 720 21.09 -9.58 1.46
C LEU A 720 21.90 -9.74 0.17
N GLU A 721 21.22 -9.94 -0.93
CA GLU A 721 21.82 -10.00 -2.26
C GLU A 721 20.99 -9.16 -3.23
N PRO A 722 21.60 -8.23 -3.98
CA PRO A 722 20.87 -7.45 -4.97
C PRO A 722 20.62 -8.29 -6.21
N TRP A 723 19.42 -8.18 -6.77
CA TRP A 723 19.05 -8.84 -8.01
C TRP A 723 19.22 -7.91 -9.19
N HIS A 724 19.94 -8.38 -10.20
CA HIS A 724 20.17 -7.64 -11.44
C HIS A 724 18.97 -7.71 -12.37
N VAL A 725 18.70 -6.61 -13.07
CA VAL A 725 17.70 -6.56 -14.14
C VAL A 725 18.19 -7.36 -15.34
N LEU A 726 17.37 -8.29 -15.83
CA LEU A 726 17.63 -9.09 -17.04
C LEU A 726 17.08 -8.44 -18.31
N GLY A 727 16.04 -7.67 -18.18
CA GLY A 727 15.38 -6.99 -19.28
C GLY A 727 14.13 -6.25 -18.85
N GLU A 728 13.63 -5.41 -19.73
CA GLU A 728 12.40 -4.65 -19.57
C GLU A 728 11.50 -4.89 -20.78
N GLU A 729 10.23 -5.10 -20.54
CA GLU A 729 9.21 -5.21 -21.57
C GLU A 729 8.06 -4.22 -21.29
N PRO A 730 7.50 -3.57 -22.32
CA PRO A 730 6.29 -2.81 -22.18
C PRO A 730 5.15 -3.76 -21.77
N GLY A 731 4.63 -3.63 -20.59
CA GLY A 731 3.43 -4.34 -20.12
C GLY A 731 2.23 -3.40 -20.12
N GLY A 732 1.00 -3.93 -20.17
CA GLY A 732 -0.29 -3.23 -20.31
C GLY A 732 -0.47 -1.91 -19.56
N GLY A 733 0.44 -0.94 -19.81
CA GLY A 733 0.47 0.40 -19.23
C GLY A 733 1.63 0.67 -18.27
N GLY A 734 2.62 -0.21 -18.20
CA GLY A 734 3.84 -0.02 -17.43
C GLY A 734 4.99 -0.82 -18.01
N THR A 735 6.13 -0.77 -17.34
CA THR A 735 7.31 -1.58 -17.69
C THR A 735 7.41 -2.77 -16.75
N VAL A 736 7.43 -3.99 -17.30
CA VAL A 736 7.73 -5.21 -16.56
C VAL A 736 9.24 -5.42 -16.61
N ARG A 737 9.86 -5.56 -15.43
CA ARG A 737 11.30 -5.80 -15.29
C ARG A 737 11.55 -7.21 -14.80
N TYR A 738 12.26 -7.99 -15.58
CA TYR A 738 12.70 -9.33 -15.20
C TYR A 738 14.01 -9.23 -14.43
N VAL A 739 14.17 -10.05 -13.40
CA VAL A 739 15.35 -10.04 -12.53
C VAL A 739 15.99 -11.43 -12.43
N ASP A 740 17.31 -11.46 -12.20
CA ASP A 740 18.01 -12.68 -11.87
C ASP A 740 17.86 -13.01 -10.38
N SER A 741 16.94 -13.88 -10.05
CA SER A 741 16.69 -14.37 -8.70
C SER A 741 17.55 -15.61 -8.34
N SER A 742 18.48 -15.99 -9.21
CA SER A 742 19.24 -17.24 -9.05
C SER A 742 20.32 -17.17 -7.98
N VAL A 743 20.69 -15.98 -7.54
CA VAL A 743 21.85 -15.74 -6.68
C VAL A 743 21.39 -15.35 -5.27
N GLU A 744 22.02 -15.96 -4.31
CA GLU A 744 21.85 -15.66 -2.88
C GLU A 744 23.21 -15.43 -2.22
N ARG A 745 23.18 -14.87 -1.01
CA ARG A 745 24.38 -14.64 -0.20
C ARG A 745 24.12 -15.05 1.24
N LEU A 746 25.15 -15.56 1.88
CA LEU A 746 25.21 -15.74 3.32
C LEU A 746 26.45 -15.06 3.88
N GLN A 747 26.45 -14.78 5.18
CA GLN A 747 27.60 -14.37 5.95
C GLN A 747 28.15 -15.56 6.73
N ILE A 748 29.45 -15.71 6.72
CA ILE A 748 30.20 -16.54 7.66
C ILE A 748 30.94 -15.63 8.66
N LYS A 749 30.73 -15.86 9.94
CA LYS A 749 31.47 -15.20 11.03
C LYS A 749 32.24 -16.26 11.79
N ALA A 750 33.56 -16.08 11.93
CA ALA A 750 34.44 -17.00 12.60
C ALA A 750 35.10 -16.35 13.80
N ARG A 751 35.16 -17.06 14.93
CA ARG A 751 35.85 -16.65 16.16
C ARG A 751 36.90 -17.68 16.53
N GLY A 752 37.90 -17.27 17.31
CA GLY A 752 39.01 -18.14 17.73
C GLY A 752 40.11 -18.28 16.65
N LEU A 753 40.14 -17.37 15.68
CA LEU A 753 41.16 -17.33 14.65
C LEU A 753 42.53 -16.97 15.28
N ALA A 754 43.48 -17.86 15.22
CA ALA A 754 44.86 -17.65 15.74
C ALA A 754 45.81 -17.34 14.56
N GLY A 755 45.95 -16.05 14.24
CA GLY A 755 46.79 -15.60 13.15
C GLY A 755 46.46 -16.32 11.82
N ASP A 756 47.53 -16.82 11.14
CA ASP A 756 47.39 -17.56 9.89
C ASP A 756 47.17 -19.07 10.06
N ARG A 757 47.03 -19.54 11.32
CA ARG A 757 46.91 -20.96 11.60
C ARG A 757 45.67 -21.60 11.01
N PHE A 758 44.57 -20.87 11.01
CA PHE A 758 43.32 -21.41 10.55
C PHE A 758 42.87 -20.73 9.23
N ALA A 759 42.41 -21.54 8.31
CA ALA A 759 41.73 -21.08 7.11
C ALA A 759 40.39 -21.76 6.96
N ILE A 760 39.45 -21.06 6.37
CA ILE A 760 38.12 -21.57 6.07
C ILE A 760 37.98 -21.60 4.53
N THR A 761 37.46 -22.69 4.01
CA THR A 761 37.11 -22.78 2.60
C THR A 761 35.63 -23.07 2.43
N CYS A 762 35.04 -22.59 1.33
CA CYS A 762 33.70 -22.95 0.89
C CYS A 762 33.78 -23.62 -0.48
N ASN A 763 33.31 -24.86 -0.59
CA ASN A 763 33.40 -25.67 -1.80
C ASN A 763 34.83 -25.74 -2.40
N GLY A 764 35.85 -25.72 -1.54
CA GLY A 764 37.25 -25.76 -1.95
C GLY A 764 37.90 -24.39 -2.20
N HIS A 765 37.18 -23.29 -2.18
CA HIS A 765 37.71 -21.94 -2.36
C HIS A 765 37.88 -21.22 -1.04
N ARG A 766 38.99 -20.47 -0.85
CA ARG A 766 39.33 -19.82 0.39
C ARG A 766 38.41 -18.63 0.64
N VAL A 767 37.76 -18.60 1.83
CA VAL A 767 36.89 -17.51 2.27
C VAL A 767 37.74 -16.30 2.67
N PRO A 768 37.47 -15.07 2.13
CA PRO A 768 38.24 -13.87 2.44
C PRO A 768 37.80 -13.24 3.77
N LEU A 769 38.13 -13.85 4.90
CA LEU A 769 37.76 -13.33 6.21
C LEU A 769 38.42 -11.98 6.48
N HIS A 770 37.60 -10.97 6.77
CA HIS A 770 37.99 -9.62 7.16
C HIS A 770 37.89 -9.45 8.67
N PRO A 771 38.89 -8.84 9.32
CA PRO A 771 38.85 -8.57 10.75
C PRO A 771 37.64 -7.69 11.13
N THR A 772 37.02 -8.00 12.26
CA THR A 772 35.87 -7.23 12.79
C THR A 772 36.29 -6.14 13.79
N GLY A 773 37.57 -6.04 14.09
CA GLY A 773 38.06 -5.21 15.19
C GLY A 773 38.22 -6.00 16.53
N THR A 774 37.58 -7.16 16.64
CA THR A 774 37.76 -8.08 17.76
C THR A 774 38.89 -9.07 17.42
N ASN A 775 39.84 -9.23 18.37
CA ASN A 775 40.96 -10.14 18.16
C ASN A 775 40.46 -11.58 17.93
N GLY A 776 40.97 -12.21 16.88
CA GLY A 776 40.60 -13.58 16.51
C GLY A 776 39.18 -13.72 15.92
N GLU A 777 38.54 -12.62 15.53
CA GLU A 777 37.23 -12.63 14.88
C GLU A 777 37.33 -12.11 13.43
N GLY A 778 36.70 -12.81 12.50
CA GLY A 778 36.66 -12.43 11.09
C GLY A 778 35.30 -12.73 10.46
N VAL A 779 34.95 -11.98 9.44
CA VAL A 779 33.67 -12.08 8.73
C VAL A 779 33.86 -12.00 7.22
N ALA A 780 33.06 -12.74 6.47
CA ALA A 780 32.99 -12.64 5.01
C ALA A 780 31.60 -13.02 4.49
N GLY A 781 31.26 -12.50 3.31
CA GLY A 781 30.13 -12.98 2.53
C GLY A 781 30.53 -14.19 1.66
N VAL A 782 29.56 -15.04 1.37
CA VAL A 782 29.66 -16.08 0.34
C VAL A 782 28.47 -15.94 -0.57
N ARG A 783 28.73 -15.59 -1.83
CA ARG A 783 27.73 -15.46 -2.89
C ARG A 783 27.72 -16.75 -3.70
N TYR A 784 26.54 -17.28 -3.94
CA TYR A 784 26.38 -18.56 -4.62
C TYR A 784 25.11 -18.56 -5.48
N ARG A 785 25.10 -19.42 -6.50
CA ARG A 785 23.90 -19.71 -7.23
C ARG A 785 23.06 -20.69 -6.43
N ALA A 786 21.91 -20.22 -5.95
CA ALA A 786 21.01 -21.02 -5.12
C ALA A 786 20.17 -22.00 -5.95
N TRP A 787 19.67 -21.53 -7.09
CA TRP A 787 18.86 -22.32 -8.01
C TRP A 787 19.07 -21.87 -9.45
N GLN A 788 18.47 -22.54 -10.39
CA GLN A 788 18.60 -22.21 -11.81
C GLN A 788 17.22 -21.93 -12.41
N PRO A 789 16.78 -20.67 -12.43
CA PRO A 789 15.55 -20.29 -13.10
C PRO A 789 15.66 -20.44 -14.61
N PRO A 790 14.53 -20.49 -15.36
CA PRO A 790 14.53 -20.56 -16.81
C PRO A 790 15.30 -19.40 -17.48
N ILE A 791 15.28 -18.22 -16.85
CA ILE A 791 15.99 -17.02 -17.30
C ILE A 791 16.89 -16.53 -16.17
N CYS A 792 18.19 -16.48 -16.40
CA CYS A 792 19.20 -15.99 -15.44
C CYS A 792 20.48 -15.60 -16.17
N LEU A 793 21.33 -14.80 -15.50
CA LEU A 793 22.67 -14.50 -15.95
C LEU A 793 23.53 -15.78 -15.84
N GLN A 794 24.44 -15.96 -16.78
CA GLN A 794 25.38 -17.12 -16.87
C GLN A 794 24.66 -18.46 -16.66
N PRO A 795 23.74 -18.86 -17.54
CA PRO A 795 22.90 -20.05 -17.34
C PRO A 795 23.66 -21.38 -17.35
N THR A 796 24.92 -21.37 -17.75
CA THR A 796 25.79 -22.55 -17.73
C THR A 796 26.39 -22.86 -16.36
N ILE A 797 26.38 -21.88 -15.42
CA ILE A 797 26.85 -22.10 -14.06
C ILE A 797 25.75 -22.85 -13.28
N LYS A 798 26.09 -24.05 -12.82
CA LYS A 798 25.19 -24.89 -12.03
C LYS A 798 24.94 -24.29 -10.63
N SER A 799 23.86 -24.70 -9.99
CA SER A 799 23.60 -24.35 -8.58
C SER A 799 24.70 -24.92 -7.67
N HIS A 800 25.11 -24.10 -6.69
CA HIS A 800 26.10 -24.48 -5.67
C HIS A 800 25.38 -25.11 -4.46
N ALA A 801 24.84 -26.29 -4.65
CA ALA A 801 24.13 -27.04 -3.62
C ALA A 801 24.74 -28.43 -3.46
N PRO A 802 25.24 -28.80 -2.26
CA PRO A 802 25.33 -27.98 -1.06
C PRO A 802 26.56 -27.04 -1.01
N LEU A 803 26.54 -26.11 -0.03
CA LEU A 803 27.74 -25.38 0.37
C LEU A 803 28.43 -26.14 1.49
N ARG A 804 29.68 -26.53 1.25
CA ARG A 804 30.51 -27.24 2.21
C ARG A 804 31.59 -26.32 2.72
N PHE A 805 31.59 -26.08 4.04
CA PHE A 805 32.60 -25.29 4.72
C PHE A 805 33.59 -26.22 5.40
N ASP A 806 34.87 -26.12 5.02
CA ASP A 806 35.96 -26.88 5.63
C ASP A 806 36.80 -25.97 6.51
N LEU A 807 37.06 -26.43 7.74
CA LEU A 807 37.98 -25.80 8.68
C LEU A 807 39.32 -26.45 8.53
N TYR A 808 40.31 -25.65 8.24
CA TYR A 808 41.64 -26.13 7.93
C TYR A 808 42.69 -25.57 8.91
N ASP A 809 43.48 -26.51 9.51
CA ASP A 809 44.67 -26.15 10.26
C ASP A 809 45.84 -26.11 9.30
N THR A 810 46.35 -24.92 9.00
CA THR A 810 47.46 -24.70 8.05
C THR A 810 48.79 -25.27 8.53
N TRP A 811 49.00 -25.26 9.85
CA TRP A 811 50.25 -25.81 10.44
C TRP A 811 50.30 -27.32 10.33
N ASN A 812 49.19 -27.99 10.58
CA ASN A 812 49.06 -29.42 10.49
C ASN A 812 48.69 -29.91 9.09
N LYS A 813 48.39 -28.99 8.16
CA LYS A 813 48.02 -29.27 6.76
C LYS A 813 46.86 -30.27 6.58
N ARG A 814 45.83 -30.13 7.43
CA ARG A 814 44.69 -31.05 7.44
C ARG A 814 43.40 -30.37 7.82
N SER A 815 42.30 -30.92 7.33
CA SER A 815 40.95 -30.56 7.81
C SER A 815 40.75 -30.98 9.26
N ILE A 816 40.16 -30.10 10.06
CA ILE A 816 39.87 -30.32 11.49
C ILE A 816 38.37 -30.43 11.77
N GLY A 817 37.55 -30.17 10.76
CA GLY A 817 36.11 -30.21 10.84
C GLY A 817 35.46 -29.36 9.76
N GLY A 818 34.17 -29.11 9.92
CA GLY A 818 33.40 -28.30 8.99
C GLY A 818 31.90 -28.53 9.08
N CYS A 819 31.15 -27.80 8.28
CA CYS A 819 29.71 -27.93 8.23
C CYS A 819 29.22 -27.91 6.77
N THR A 820 27.98 -28.32 6.58
CA THR A 820 27.32 -28.29 5.28
C THR A 820 25.99 -27.54 5.38
N TYR A 821 25.80 -26.60 4.49
CA TYR A 821 24.50 -25.96 4.28
C TYR A 821 23.89 -26.45 2.97
N HIS A 822 22.72 -27.09 3.09
CA HIS A 822 21.95 -27.55 1.97
C HIS A 822 21.04 -26.42 1.47
N VAL A 823 21.46 -25.75 0.39
CA VAL A 823 20.72 -24.68 -0.26
C VAL A 823 19.33 -25.15 -0.75
N ALA A 824 19.28 -26.39 -1.26
CA ALA A 824 18.04 -27.12 -1.53
C ALA A 824 17.80 -28.17 -0.45
N HIS A 825 16.58 -28.66 -0.33
CA HIS A 825 16.25 -29.71 0.65
C HIS A 825 17.17 -30.95 0.45
N PRO A 826 17.84 -31.45 1.51
CA PRO A 826 18.83 -32.55 1.38
C PRO A 826 18.24 -33.87 0.85
N GLY A 827 16.93 -34.08 0.96
CA GLY A 827 16.21 -35.23 0.40
C GLY A 827 15.95 -35.16 -1.12
N GLY A 828 16.44 -34.14 -1.80
CA GLY A 828 16.30 -33.97 -3.26
C GLY A 828 14.93 -33.52 -3.73
N ARG A 829 13.96 -33.35 -2.85
CA ARG A 829 12.66 -32.73 -3.15
C ARG A 829 12.55 -31.38 -2.43
N GLY A 830 11.96 -30.39 -3.10
CA GLY A 830 11.44 -29.22 -2.43
C GLY A 830 10.17 -29.56 -1.63
N TYR A 831 9.69 -28.61 -0.88
CA TYR A 831 8.38 -28.70 -0.28
C TYR A 831 7.32 -28.30 -1.32
N ASP A 832 6.23 -29.05 -1.39
CA ASP A 832 5.15 -28.79 -2.36
C ASP A 832 4.15 -27.76 -1.81
N THR A 833 4.17 -27.51 -0.50
CA THR A 833 3.26 -26.60 0.20
C THR A 833 4.05 -25.63 1.06
N PHE A 834 3.51 -24.43 1.26
CA PHE A 834 4.10 -23.45 2.18
C PHE A 834 3.98 -23.89 3.64
N PRO A 835 4.88 -23.42 4.53
CA PRO A 835 4.76 -23.72 5.96
C PRO A 835 3.43 -23.25 6.51
N VAL A 836 2.82 -24.08 7.37
CA VAL A 836 1.54 -23.75 8.00
C VAL A 836 1.71 -22.65 9.05
N ASN A 837 2.89 -22.60 9.69
CA ASN A 837 3.19 -21.65 10.77
C ASN A 837 4.71 -21.39 10.89
N SER A 838 5.08 -20.49 11.80
CA SER A 838 6.46 -20.12 12.05
C SER A 838 7.33 -21.27 12.57
N TYR A 839 6.77 -22.24 13.30
CA TYR A 839 7.50 -23.41 13.79
C TYR A 839 7.90 -24.35 12.66
N GLU A 840 6.97 -24.61 11.74
CA GLU A 840 7.28 -25.42 10.56
C GLU A 840 8.29 -24.69 9.66
N ALA A 841 8.13 -23.38 9.48
CA ALA A 841 9.07 -22.55 8.71
C ALA A 841 10.49 -22.64 9.29
N GLU A 842 10.63 -22.51 10.60
CA GLU A 842 11.91 -22.66 11.28
C GLU A 842 12.47 -24.07 11.14
N ALA A 843 11.64 -25.10 11.35
CA ALA A 843 12.06 -26.48 11.18
C ALA A 843 12.61 -26.74 9.78
N ARG A 844 11.97 -26.20 8.72
CA ARG A 844 12.45 -26.29 7.33
C ARG A 844 13.80 -25.60 7.13
N ARG A 845 14.02 -24.43 7.75
CA ARG A 845 15.32 -23.72 7.70
C ARG A 845 16.41 -24.48 8.40
N LEU A 846 16.16 -24.91 9.65
CA LEU A 846 17.16 -25.63 10.47
C LEU A 846 17.52 -26.98 9.89
N ALA A 847 16.62 -27.68 9.22
CA ALA A 847 16.89 -28.97 8.55
C ALA A 847 17.94 -28.90 7.44
N ARG A 848 18.31 -27.70 7.00
CA ARG A 848 19.30 -27.47 5.91
C ARG A 848 20.72 -27.34 6.41
N PHE A 849 20.93 -27.18 7.70
CA PHE A 849 22.25 -27.02 8.28
C PHE A 849 22.70 -28.31 8.98
N PHE A 850 23.88 -28.82 8.59
CA PHE A 850 24.51 -29.99 9.17
C PHE A 850 25.86 -29.61 9.75
N ARG A 851 26.09 -29.95 11.04
CA ARG A 851 27.36 -29.72 11.75
C ARG A 851 28.47 -30.68 11.32
N HIS A 852 28.39 -31.32 10.16
CA HIS A 852 29.36 -32.22 9.58
C HIS A 852 29.31 -32.12 8.06
N GLY A 853 29.97 -33.05 7.39
CA GLY A 853 30.03 -33.09 5.93
C GLY A 853 31.23 -32.32 5.39
N HIS A 854 32.27 -32.17 6.18
CA HIS A 854 33.56 -31.65 5.75
C HIS A 854 34.36 -32.63 4.92
N THR A 855 35.34 -32.11 4.17
CA THR A 855 36.28 -32.96 3.39
C THR A 855 37.31 -33.58 4.32
N PRO A 856 37.40 -34.92 4.47
CA PRO A 856 38.34 -35.53 5.38
C PRO A 856 39.77 -35.56 4.80
N GLY A 857 40.76 -35.63 5.69
CA GLY A 857 42.14 -35.85 5.31
C GLY A 857 42.96 -34.60 5.02
N GLN A 858 43.96 -34.75 4.15
CA GLN A 858 44.79 -33.64 3.72
C GLN A 858 44.09 -32.81 2.65
N ILE A 859 44.04 -31.51 2.85
CA ILE A 859 43.46 -30.58 1.91
C ILE A 859 44.55 -29.57 1.48
N LYS A 860 44.66 -29.30 0.19
CA LYS A 860 45.44 -28.19 -0.33
C LYS A 860 44.60 -26.95 -0.27
N ILE A 861 45.02 -25.98 0.55
CA ILE A 861 44.33 -24.70 0.63
C ILE A 861 44.65 -23.90 -0.64
N PRO A 862 43.62 -23.43 -1.38
CA PRO A 862 43.85 -22.55 -2.51
C PRO A 862 44.33 -21.17 -2.05
N PRO A 863 45.02 -20.40 -2.89
CA PRO A 863 45.34 -19.01 -2.58
C PRO A 863 44.04 -18.21 -2.39
N LEU A 864 44.15 -17.10 -1.68
CA LEU A 864 43.05 -16.18 -1.53
C LEU A 864 42.82 -15.46 -2.88
N GLU A 865 41.63 -15.59 -3.42
CA GLU A 865 41.24 -14.88 -4.62
C GLU A 865 40.82 -13.46 -4.26
N LYS A 866 41.32 -12.47 -5.01
CA LYS A 866 40.94 -11.06 -4.81
C LYS A 866 39.79 -10.72 -5.77
N ASN A 867 38.69 -10.26 -5.21
CA ASN A 867 37.62 -9.67 -5.96
C ASN A 867 37.62 -8.15 -5.71
N SER A 868 37.99 -7.34 -6.69
CA SER A 868 38.11 -5.90 -6.57
C SER A 868 36.73 -5.21 -6.43
N ASP A 869 35.70 -5.81 -7.01
CA ASP A 869 34.36 -5.20 -7.01
C ASP A 869 33.59 -5.51 -5.72
N PHE A 870 33.83 -6.71 -5.17
CA PHE A 870 33.20 -7.20 -3.94
C PHE A 870 34.23 -7.83 -3.00
N PRO A 871 35.11 -7.01 -2.38
CA PRO A 871 36.23 -7.52 -1.63
C PRO A 871 35.83 -8.29 -0.36
N PHE A 872 34.63 -8.02 0.18
CA PHE A 872 34.13 -8.70 1.40
C PHE A 872 33.40 -10.01 1.09
N THR A 873 33.24 -10.39 -0.20
CA THR A 873 32.42 -11.51 -0.61
C THR A 873 33.20 -12.48 -1.52
N LEU A 874 33.23 -13.77 -1.14
CA LEU A 874 33.64 -14.87 -2.04
C LEU A 874 32.47 -15.10 -3.01
N ASP A 875 32.74 -14.94 -4.32
CA ASP A 875 31.74 -15.19 -5.36
C ASP A 875 32.03 -16.53 -6.04
N LEU A 876 31.30 -17.57 -5.64
CA LEU A 876 31.50 -18.93 -6.19
C LEU A 876 31.18 -19.06 -7.68
N ARG A 877 30.61 -18.03 -8.30
CA ARG A 877 30.38 -18.02 -9.76
C ARG A 877 31.64 -17.64 -10.56
N LYS A 878 32.58 -16.96 -9.92
CA LYS A 878 33.82 -16.47 -10.53
C LYS A 878 35.01 -17.42 -10.35
N VAL A 879 34.85 -18.47 -9.58
CA VAL A 879 35.93 -19.41 -9.18
C VAL A 879 35.75 -20.78 -9.77
#